data_b1059d110143777949e33c35fe032987
#
_entry.id   b1059d110143777949e33c35fe032987
#
_cell.length_a   1.000
_cell.length_b   1.000
_cell.length_c   1.000
_cell.angle_alpha   90.00
_cell.angle_beta   90.00
_cell.angle_gamma   90.00
#
_symmetry.space_group_name_H-M   'P 1'
#
loop_
_entity.id
_entity.type
_entity.pdbx_description
1 polymer ?
#
loop_
_entity_poly.entity_id
_entity_poly.type
_entity_poly.pdbx_seq_one_letter_code
_entity_poly.pdbx_strand_id
1 'polypeptide(L)'
;MGYDDTLYLKILRDTWGYSDFRGIQRDIIRSIAEGKDTLGLMPTGGGKSLTFQVPALAMEGVCIVITPLIALMKDQVDNLRRRQVLAAAIYSGMSRQEIVKTLENCVLGHTKILYVSPERIGSELFQTKLAHIKVSFITIDEAHCISQWGYDFRPSYLHIADIRRIKPDAPILALTATATTEVIDDIQEQLKFKEKNVYRMSFERKNLAYVVRSSDNKMQQLIHILNSISGSAIVYVRSRKLAKEISEYILNNNISATFYHAGLEHSTKDERQKKWHDDEVRVMVATNAFGMGIDKQDVRVVIHISCPDSIEAYFQEAGRAGRDGKKAYAVLLYDRGDRTKLVKRIAQEFPDKKEICRVYEHVAYYLQIAAGSGYGRTFRFEIEKFCRIFHHYPVIVNSALKILTRAGYLEYDVDPDSRTRVKFTLERDQLYMLHDTTPNEEAVITTMLREYSGLFVDYHFVEIAFIAHASGLTQQQVYLILTSLSQRRILHFIPERSVPLLTYTRDRVLPEEIVISKTVYEERKAQFEKRIESIINYAENDTVCRSRQLLRYFGETRTEDCQQCDVCFAHQKTPQSYKNAFNQALKAIKEMLADGEKHSITELNKITLNQDAKDEALEYLVNEEVIGVKYNDIYLKK
;
A
#
# COMPACT_ATOMS: atom_id res chain seq x y z
N MET A 1 24.29 -22.01 -14.41
CA MET A 1 23.84 -22.07 -15.82
C MET A 1 23.76 -20.65 -16.33
N GLY A 2 24.37 -20.32 -17.47
CA GLY A 2 24.26 -18.97 -18.05
C GLY A 2 22.84 -18.68 -18.55
N TYR A 3 22.52 -17.41 -18.71
CA TYR A 3 21.25 -16.97 -19.30
C TYR A 3 21.12 -17.50 -20.76
N ASP A 4 20.03 -18.21 -21.04
CA ASP A 4 19.67 -18.67 -22.39
C ASP A 4 18.34 -18.02 -22.81
N ASP A 5 18.41 -16.98 -23.63
CA ASP A 5 17.26 -16.21 -24.10
C ASP A 5 16.19 -17.09 -24.77
N THR A 6 16.61 -18.13 -25.49
CA THR A 6 15.73 -19.06 -26.21
C THR A 6 14.83 -19.83 -25.24
N LEU A 7 15.41 -20.32 -24.13
CA LEU A 7 14.65 -21.02 -23.08
C LEU A 7 13.62 -20.12 -22.41
N TYR A 8 14.01 -18.90 -22.04
CA TYR A 8 13.10 -17.96 -21.38
C TYR A 8 11.97 -17.49 -22.29
N LEU A 9 12.24 -17.25 -23.57
CA LEU A 9 11.22 -16.92 -24.57
C LEU A 9 10.26 -18.10 -24.81
N LYS A 10 10.79 -19.33 -24.85
CA LYS A 10 9.95 -20.52 -24.97
C LYS A 10 8.98 -20.63 -23.80
N ILE A 11 9.47 -20.49 -22.56
CA ILE A 11 8.62 -20.51 -21.36
C ILE A 11 7.56 -19.40 -21.40
N LEU A 12 7.94 -18.18 -21.78
CA LEU A 12 7.01 -17.06 -21.91
C LEU A 12 5.88 -17.38 -22.90
N ARG A 13 6.22 -17.95 -24.04
CA ARG A 13 5.26 -18.31 -25.10
C ARG A 13 4.36 -19.46 -24.68
N ASP A 14 4.95 -20.53 -24.16
CA ASP A 14 4.21 -21.75 -23.84
C ASP A 14 3.27 -21.54 -22.63
N THR A 15 3.64 -20.72 -21.66
CA THR A 15 2.86 -20.53 -20.43
C THR A 15 1.92 -19.32 -20.48
N TRP A 16 2.33 -18.21 -21.13
CA TRP A 16 1.54 -16.96 -21.14
C TRP A 16 1.06 -16.55 -22.52
N GLY A 17 1.54 -17.19 -23.61
CA GLY A 17 1.13 -16.88 -24.99
C GLY A 17 1.75 -15.60 -25.57
N TYR A 18 2.74 -15.01 -24.89
CA TYR A 18 3.41 -13.82 -25.40
C TYR A 18 4.61 -14.19 -26.27
N SER A 19 4.77 -13.48 -27.39
CA SER A 19 5.85 -13.72 -28.34
C SER A 19 7.21 -13.17 -27.90
N ASP A 20 7.21 -12.10 -27.11
CA ASP A 20 8.43 -11.43 -26.65
C ASP A 20 8.23 -10.68 -25.31
N PHE A 21 9.33 -10.36 -24.64
CA PHE A 21 9.37 -9.54 -23.44
C PHE A 21 9.14 -8.07 -23.78
N ARG A 22 8.59 -7.32 -22.81
CA ARG A 22 8.30 -5.89 -22.97
C ARG A 22 9.30 -5.04 -22.17
N GLY A 23 9.77 -3.95 -22.78
CA GLY A 23 10.65 -2.99 -22.12
C GLY A 23 11.87 -3.66 -21.46
N ILE A 24 12.06 -3.41 -20.17
CA ILE A 24 13.22 -3.89 -19.40
C ILE A 24 13.06 -5.32 -18.83
N GLN A 25 11.96 -6.03 -19.12
CA GLN A 25 11.72 -7.37 -18.56
C GLN A 25 12.87 -8.33 -18.85
N ARG A 26 13.37 -8.34 -20.11
CA ARG A 26 14.48 -9.19 -20.54
C ARG A 26 15.76 -8.91 -19.75
N ASP A 27 16.06 -7.64 -19.52
CA ASP A 27 17.27 -7.22 -18.81
C ASP A 27 17.22 -7.61 -17.33
N ILE A 28 16.06 -7.46 -16.69
CA ILE A 28 15.82 -7.90 -15.30
C ILE A 28 15.97 -9.43 -15.20
N ILE A 29 15.35 -10.18 -16.11
CA ILE A 29 15.42 -11.65 -16.12
C ILE A 29 16.85 -12.12 -16.31
N ARG A 30 17.60 -11.51 -17.23
CA ARG A 30 19.03 -11.80 -17.44
C ARG A 30 19.84 -11.53 -16.20
N SER A 31 19.65 -10.38 -15.57
CA SER A 31 20.39 -9.97 -14.36
C SER A 31 20.19 -10.97 -13.21
N ILE A 32 18.96 -11.41 -12.97
CA ILE A 32 18.66 -12.43 -11.95
C ILE A 32 19.22 -13.80 -12.33
N ALA A 33 19.14 -14.20 -13.60
CA ALA A 33 19.70 -15.46 -14.06
C ALA A 33 21.24 -15.52 -13.95
N GLU A 34 21.90 -14.36 -14.03
CA GLU A 34 23.33 -14.19 -13.77
C GLU A 34 23.68 -14.14 -12.27
N GLY A 35 22.70 -14.26 -11.37
CA GLY A 35 22.92 -14.27 -9.93
C GLY A 35 23.13 -12.89 -9.30
N LYS A 36 22.73 -11.81 -9.97
CA LYS A 36 22.86 -10.43 -9.48
C LYS A 36 21.64 -9.98 -8.71
N ASP A 37 21.86 -9.30 -7.58
CA ASP A 37 20.79 -8.54 -6.92
C ASP A 37 20.27 -7.47 -7.88
N THR A 38 18.96 -7.33 -8.00
CA THR A 38 18.37 -6.50 -9.05
C THR A 38 17.16 -5.73 -8.51
N LEU A 39 17.12 -4.42 -8.72
CA LEU A 39 15.96 -3.58 -8.48
C LEU A 39 15.30 -3.20 -9.80
N GLY A 40 14.06 -3.63 -10.00
CA GLY A 40 13.23 -3.31 -11.15
C GLY A 40 12.20 -2.24 -10.84
N LEU A 41 12.31 -1.08 -11.47
CA LEU A 41 11.32 -0.01 -11.40
C LEU A 41 10.42 -0.12 -12.64
N MET A 42 9.19 -0.57 -12.43
CA MET A 42 8.25 -0.81 -13.51
C MET A 42 6.86 -0.26 -13.14
N PRO A 43 6.24 0.57 -13.97
CA PRO A 43 4.92 1.12 -13.68
C PRO A 43 3.87 0.02 -13.51
N THR A 44 2.76 0.36 -12.89
CA THR A 44 1.60 -0.54 -12.79
C THR A 44 1.13 -0.92 -14.21
N GLY A 45 0.92 -2.22 -14.44
CA GLY A 45 0.62 -2.74 -15.78
C GLY A 45 1.86 -3.00 -16.67
N GLY A 46 3.08 -2.68 -16.20
CA GLY A 46 4.33 -2.97 -16.93
C GLY A 46 4.74 -4.44 -16.96
N GLY A 47 3.95 -5.35 -16.38
CA GLY A 47 4.22 -6.79 -16.38
C GLY A 47 5.29 -7.23 -15.37
N LYS A 48 5.35 -6.61 -14.19
CA LYS A 48 6.27 -6.97 -13.10
C LYS A 48 6.29 -8.46 -12.78
N SER A 49 5.12 -9.11 -12.72
CA SER A 49 5.03 -10.53 -12.35
C SER A 49 5.79 -11.45 -13.30
N LEU A 50 5.85 -11.15 -14.60
CA LEU A 50 6.59 -11.97 -15.56
C LEU A 50 8.09 -11.96 -15.31
N THR A 51 8.64 -10.89 -14.74
CA THR A 51 10.08 -10.76 -14.46
C THR A 51 10.59 -11.75 -13.42
N PHE A 52 9.72 -12.31 -12.60
CA PHE A 52 10.07 -13.39 -11.67
C PHE A 52 9.39 -14.72 -11.99
N GLN A 53 8.19 -14.73 -12.56
CA GLN A 53 7.49 -15.97 -12.88
C GLN A 53 8.20 -16.77 -13.98
N VAL A 54 8.67 -16.11 -15.02
CA VAL A 54 9.40 -16.77 -16.10
C VAL A 54 10.73 -17.37 -15.63
N PRO A 55 11.63 -16.61 -14.96
CA PRO A 55 12.89 -17.20 -14.48
C PRO A 55 12.66 -18.24 -13.38
N ALA A 56 11.61 -18.16 -12.57
CA ALA A 56 11.28 -19.21 -11.61
C ALA A 56 11.05 -20.57 -12.28
N LEU A 57 10.49 -20.60 -13.49
CA LEU A 57 10.28 -21.84 -14.24
C LEU A 57 11.55 -22.35 -14.91
N ALA A 58 12.44 -21.45 -15.34
CA ALA A 58 13.69 -21.79 -16.01
C ALA A 58 14.78 -22.25 -15.04
N MET A 59 14.85 -21.64 -13.86
CA MET A 59 15.90 -21.91 -12.86
C MET A 59 15.56 -23.09 -11.96
N GLU A 60 16.59 -23.79 -11.49
CA GLU A 60 16.42 -24.89 -10.56
C GLU A 60 16.17 -24.36 -9.14
N GLY A 61 15.20 -24.96 -8.42
CA GLY A 61 14.81 -24.58 -7.07
C GLY A 61 13.48 -23.81 -7.03
N VAL A 62 13.21 -23.19 -5.90
CA VAL A 62 11.98 -22.46 -5.59
C VAL A 62 12.25 -20.95 -5.60
N CYS A 63 11.46 -20.20 -6.34
CA CYS A 63 11.40 -18.74 -6.21
C CYS A 63 10.51 -18.39 -5.01
N ILE A 64 11.06 -17.66 -4.05
CA ILE A 64 10.30 -17.14 -2.90
C ILE A 64 9.84 -15.72 -3.22
N VAL A 65 8.52 -15.47 -3.23
CA VAL A 65 7.94 -14.16 -3.52
C VAL A 65 7.35 -13.57 -2.26
N ILE A 66 7.93 -12.49 -1.78
CA ILE A 66 7.47 -11.77 -0.60
C ILE A 66 6.58 -10.63 -1.08
N THR A 67 5.32 -10.60 -0.63
CA THR A 67 4.34 -9.59 -0.99
C THR A 67 3.40 -9.28 0.17
N PRO A 68 2.91 -8.03 0.32
CA PRO A 68 2.20 -7.63 1.53
C PRO A 68 0.71 -7.98 1.55
N LEU A 69 0.18 -8.50 0.43
CA LEU A 69 -1.26 -8.66 0.25
C LEU A 69 -1.69 -10.10 0.05
N ILE A 70 -2.40 -10.62 1.04
CA ILE A 70 -2.91 -12.00 1.03
C ILE A 70 -3.86 -12.25 -0.15
N ALA A 71 -4.77 -11.32 -0.45
CA ALA A 71 -5.69 -11.45 -1.57
C ALA A 71 -4.93 -11.58 -2.91
N LEU A 72 -3.92 -10.72 -3.14
CA LEU A 72 -3.08 -10.79 -4.32
C LEU A 72 -2.31 -12.11 -4.42
N MET A 73 -1.79 -12.61 -3.28
CA MET A 73 -1.12 -13.93 -3.25
C MET A 73 -2.04 -15.05 -3.75
N LYS A 74 -3.28 -15.09 -3.23
CA LYS A 74 -4.28 -16.09 -3.63
C LYS A 74 -4.58 -16.01 -5.12
N ASP A 75 -4.88 -14.83 -5.62
CA ASP A 75 -5.17 -14.60 -7.04
C ASP A 75 -4.00 -15.00 -7.94
N GLN A 76 -2.76 -14.65 -7.56
CA GLN A 76 -1.56 -15.03 -8.31
C GLN A 76 -1.33 -16.55 -8.30
N VAL A 77 -1.49 -17.21 -7.13
CA VAL A 77 -1.36 -18.67 -7.03
C VAL A 77 -2.42 -19.38 -7.87
N ASP A 78 -3.67 -18.93 -7.83
CA ASP A 78 -4.76 -19.53 -8.61
C ASP A 78 -4.55 -19.34 -10.12
N ASN A 79 -4.10 -18.16 -10.53
CA ASN A 79 -3.76 -17.88 -11.93
C ASN A 79 -2.59 -18.76 -12.44
N LEU A 80 -1.56 -18.96 -11.61
CA LEU A 80 -0.43 -19.83 -11.93
C LEU A 80 -0.85 -21.30 -12.01
N ARG A 81 -1.68 -21.77 -11.07
CA ARG A 81 -2.20 -23.16 -11.06
C ARG A 81 -3.07 -23.46 -12.29
N ARG A 82 -3.92 -22.51 -12.72
CA ARG A 82 -4.69 -22.64 -13.97
C ARG A 82 -3.78 -22.80 -15.19
N ARG A 83 -2.54 -22.30 -15.14
CA ARG A 83 -1.50 -22.45 -16.15
C ARG A 83 -0.60 -23.67 -15.90
N GLN A 84 -0.99 -24.56 -14.98
CA GLN A 84 -0.24 -25.76 -14.59
C GLN A 84 1.14 -25.47 -13.97
N VAL A 85 1.33 -24.26 -13.42
CA VAL A 85 2.53 -23.90 -12.67
C VAL A 85 2.36 -24.27 -11.20
N LEU A 86 3.33 -24.99 -10.64
CA LEU A 86 3.35 -25.42 -9.24
C LEU A 86 3.62 -24.23 -8.33
N ALA A 87 2.57 -23.57 -7.87
CA ALA A 87 2.63 -22.42 -6.99
C ALA A 87 1.87 -22.66 -5.68
N ALA A 88 2.39 -22.09 -4.60
CA ALA A 88 1.78 -22.14 -3.26
C ALA A 88 1.93 -20.80 -2.55
N ALA A 89 1.14 -20.60 -1.48
CA ALA A 89 1.25 -19.41 -0.64
C ALA A 89 1.27 -19.77 0.85
N ILE A 90 1.99 -18.98 1.66
CA ILE A 90 1.99 -19.04 3.13
C ILE A 90 1.71 -17.63 3.64
N TYR A 91 0.61 -17.48 4.39
CA TYR A 91 0.16 -16.19 4.90
C TYR A 91 -0.45 -16.31 6.31
N SER A 92 -0.75 -15.20 6.94
CA SER A 92 -1.43 -15.15 8.23
C SER A 92 -2.84 -15.71 8.10
N GLY A 93 -3.19 -16.64 8.99
CA GLY A 93 -4.49 -17.32 8.96
C GLY A 93 -4.48 -18.77 8.46
N MET A 94 -3.36 -19.24 7.89
CA MET A 94 -3.18 -20.68 7.60
C MET A 94 -2.88 -21.45 8.88
N SER A 95 -3.37 -22.70 8.95
CA SER A 95 -3.03 -23.61 10.02
C SER A 95 -1.55 -24.05 9.95
N ARG A 96 -0.99 -24.43 11.10
CA ARG A 96 0.39 -24.94 11.16
C ARG A 96 0.60 -26.14 10.24
N GLN A 97 -0.38 -27.04 10.15
CA GLN A 97 -0.31 -28.23 9.29
C GLN A 97 -0.22 -27.85 7.81
N GLU A 98 -1.06 -26.91 7.35
CA GLU A 98 -1.00 -26.41 5.97
C GLU A 98 0.34 -25.76 5.67
N ILE A 99 0.88 -24.96 6.60
CA ILE A 99 2.20 -24.33 6.46
C ILE A 99 3.29 -25.40 6.36
N VAL A 100 3.30 -26.39 7.28
CA VAL A 100 4.28 -27.48 7.26
C VAL A 100 4.21 -28.25 5.95
N LYS A 101 3.02 -28.69 5.53
CA LYS A 101 2.80 -29.40 4.27
C LYS A 101 3.29 -28.58 3.06
N THR A 102 2.99 -27.29 3.03
CA THR A 102 3.43 -26.41 1.95
C THR A 102 4.96 -26.29 1.92
N LEU A 103 5.60 -26.13 3.08
CA LEU A 103 7.07 -26.04 3.17
C LEU A 103 7.73 -27.38 2.82
N GLU A 104 7.15 -28.51 3.20
CA GLU A 104 7.64 -29.84 2.82
C GLU A 104 7.56 -30.06 1.31
N ASN A 105 6.47 -29.64 0.66
CA ASN A 105 6.38 -29.66 -0.80
C ASN A 105 7.48 -28.81 -1.46
N CYS A 106 7.88 -27.69 -0.84
CA CYS A 106 9.01 -26.89 -1.32
C CYS A 106 10.35 -27.61 -1.17
N VAL A 107 10.58 -28.31 -0.04
CA VAL A 107 11.80 -29.12 0.20
C VAL A 107 11.89 -30.27 -0.81
N LEU A 108 10.77 -30.92 -1.11
CA LEU A 108 10.68 -32.03 -2.05
C LEU A 108 10.70 -31.60 -3.52
N GLY A 109 10.74 -30.29 -3.82
CA GLY A 109 10.75 -29.77 -5.17
C GLY A 109 9.40 -29.79 -5.90
N HIS A 110 8.30 -30.01 -5.18
CA HIS A 110 6.94 -30.00 -5.72
C HIS A 110 6.33 -28.59 -5.78
N THR A 111 7.13 -27.55 -5.61
CA THR A 111 6.72 -26.14 -5.71
C THR A 111 7.79 -25.37 -6.46
N LYS A 112 7.38 -24.56 -7.43
CA LYS A 112 8.28 -23.67 -8.19
C LYS A 112 8.26 -22.23 -7.69
N ILE A 113 7.09 -21.77 -7.25
CA ILE A 113 6.89 -20.41 -6.77
C ILE A 113 6.16 -20.47 -5.43
N LEU A 114 6.78 -19.93 -4.38
CA LEU A 114 6.22 -19.82 -3.05
C LEU A 114 5.98 -18.36 -2.69
N TYR A 115 4.72 -17.95 -2.57
CA TYR A 115 4.35 -16.63 -2.03
C TYR A 115 4.35 -16.67 -0.50
N VAL A 116 4.92 -15.64 0.13
CA VAL A 116 5.06 -15.55 1.59
C VAL A 116 4.72 -14.14 2.05
N SER A 117 3.90 -14.03 3.10
CA SER A 117 3.69 -12.72 3.73
C SER A 117 4.91 -12.33 4.58
N PRO A 118 5.27 -11.03 4.65
CA PRO A 118 6.48 -10.57 5.34
C PRO A 118 6.51 -10.98 6.82
N GLU A 119 5.35 -11.04 7.48
CA GLU A 119 5.23 -11.44 8.89
C GLU A 119 5.65 -12.89 9.14
N ARG A 120 5.58 -13.75 8.12
CA ARG A 120 5.96 -15.18 8.23
C ARG A 120 7.46 -15.42 8.15
N ILE A 121 8.21 -14.49 7.59
CA ILE A 121 9.66 -14.61 7.41
C ILE A 121 10.39 -14.77 8.73
N GLY A 122 9.96 -14.07 9.77
CA GLY A 122 10.52 -14.13 11.11
C GLY A 122 10.15 -15.39 11.91
N SER A 123 9.22 -16.24 11.42
CA SER A 123 8.81 -17.42 12.19
C SER A 123 9.87 -18.51 12.18
N GLU A 124 10.15 -19.11 13.35
CA GLU A 124 11.13 -20.18 13.52
C GLU A 124 10.89 -21.36 12.58
N LEU A 125 9.62 -21.77 12.44
CA LEU A 125 9.22 -22.85 11.53
C LEU A 125 9.62 -22.56 10.09
N PHE A 126 9.35 -21.34 9.60
CA PHE A 126 9.71 -20.94 8.24
C PHE A 126 11.23 -20.93 8.05
N GLN A 127 11.96 -20.32 8.97
CA GLN A 127 13.42 -20.21 8.88
C GLN A 127 14.09 -21.59 8.92
N THR A 128 13.65 -22.49 9.80
CA THR A 128 14.17 -23.85 9.87
C THR A 128 13.95 -24.62 8.56
N LYS A 129 12.74 -24.58 8.01
CA LYS A 129 12.43 -25.28 6.75
C LYS A 129 13.13 -24.61 5.56
N LEU A 130 13.24 -23.28 5.56
CA LEU A 130 13.94 -22.53 4.51
C LEU A 130 15.38 -22.98 4.34
N ALA A 131 16.09 -23.32 5.43
CA ALA A 131 17.46 -23.84 5.37
C ALA A 131 17.59 -25.04 4.43
N HIS A 132 16.55 -25.89 4.36
CA HIS A 132 16.53 -27.13 3.56
C HIS A 132 15.91 -26.95 2.16
N ILE A 133 15.26 -25.82 1.87
CA ILE A 133 14.68 -25.54 0.54
C ILE A 133 15.80 -25.08 -0.39
N LYS A 134 15.90 -25.66 -1.58
CA LYS A 134 16.75 -25.12 -2.66
C LYS A 134 16.09 -23.88 -3.24
N VAL A 135 16.61 -22.71 -2.90
CA VAL A 135 16.06 -21.40 -3.37
C VAL A 135 16.78 -21.00 -4.65
N SER A 136 16.02 -20.70 -5.71
CA SER A 136 16.56 -20.17 -6.95
C SER A 136 16.92 -18.67 -6.82
N PHE A 137 15.98 -17.88 -6.35
CA PHE A 137 16.13 -16.46 -6.02
C PHE A 137 14.95 -16.00 -5.15
N ILE A 138 15.06 -14.80 -4.60
CA ILE A 138 14.04 -14.21 -3.73
C ILE A 138 13.48 -12.95 -4.43
N THR A 139 12.17 -12.89 -4.59
CA THR A 139 11.48 -11.72 -5.13
C THR A 139 10.80 -10.95 -4.01
N ILE A 140 10.95 -9.64 -4.01
CA ILE A 140 10.28 -8.73 -3.09
C ILE A 140 9.39 -7.82 -3.92
N ASP A 141 8.10 -8.10 -3.90
CA ASP A 141 7.10 -7.26 -4.55
C ASP A 141 6.73 -6.09 -3.63
N GLU A 142 6.33 -4.97 -4.24
CA GLU A 142 6.10 -3.69 -3.56
C GLU A 142 7.29 -3.29 -2.65
N ALA A 143 8.51 -3.42 -3.16
CA ALA A 143 9.75 -3.22 -2.40
C ALA A 143 9.86 -1.85 -1.74
N HIS A 144 9.12 -0.84 -2.20
CA HIS A 144 9.05 0.47 -1.54
C HIS A 144 8.54 0.38 -0.09
N CYS A 145 7.85 -0.71 0.28
CA CYS A 145 7.39 -0.93 1.66
C CYS A 145 8.54 -1.13 2.67
N ILE A 146 9.75 -1.46 2.22
CA ILE A 146 10.92 -1.59 3.10
C ILE A 146 11.49 -0.23 3.51
N SER A 147 11.29 0.77 2.67
CA SER A 147 11.87 2.10 2.88
C SER A 147 11.03 2.91 3.87
N GLN A 148 11.68 3.42 4.90
CA GLN A 148 11.06 4.37 5.82
C GLN A 148 10.72 5.69 5.13
N TRP A 149 11.37 5.97 4.00
CA TRP A 149 11.14 7.12 3.14
C TRP A 149 9.98 6.88 2.15
N GLY A 150 9.51 5.62 2.01
CA GLY A 150 8.38 5.25 1.18
C GLY A 150 7.03 5.71 1.74
N TYR A 151 6.04 5.83 0.87
CA TYR A 151 4.68 6.27 1.26
C TYR A 151 3.87 5.18 2.00
N ASP A 152 4.21 3.89 1.84
CA ASP A 152 3.56 2.73 2.48
C ASP A 152 4.59 1.87 3.24
N PHE A 153 5.35 2.51 4.14
CA PHE A 153 6.33 1.79 4.96
C PHE A 153 5.69 0.75 5.87
N ARG A 154 6.22 -0.48 5.81
CA ARG A 154 5.77 -1.62 6.64
C ARG A 154 6.93 -2.18 7.45
N PRO A 155 6.90 -2.11 8.80
CA PRO A 155 7.98 -2.61 9.65
C PRO A 155 8.36 -4.07 9.40
N SER A 156 7.39 -4.94 9.05
CA SER A 156 7.64 -6.35 8.74
C SER A 156 8.60 -6.56 7.57
N TYR A 157 8.71 -5.59 6.65
CA TYR A 157 9.66 -5.64 5.54
C TYR A 157 11.12 -5.49 5.96
N LEU A 158 11.42 -4.86 7.09
CA LEU A 158 12.80 -4.72 7.58
C LEU A 158 13.46 -6.07 7.88
N HIS A 159 12.66 -7.08 8.25
CA HIS A 159 13.16 -8.42 8.55
C HIS A 159 13.44 -9.27 7.30
N ILE A 160 13.07 -8.80 6.10
CA ILE A 160 13.30 -9.55 4.86
C ILE A 160 14.80 -9.78 4.62
N ALA A 161 15.65 -8.81 4.96
CA ALA A 161 17.10 -8.95 4.82
C ALA A 161 17.68 -10.09 5.68
N ASP A 162 16.99 -10.56 6.72
CA ASP A 162 17.43 -11.67 7.57
C ASP A 162 17.47 -13.01 6.80
N ILE A 163 16.72 -13.14 5.70
CA ILE A 163 16.78 -14.29 4.80
C ILE A 163 18.20 -14.51 4.25
N ARG A 164 18.98 -13.45 4.05
CA ARG A 164 20.37 -13.56 3.59
C ARG A 164 21.28 -14.34 4.54
N ARG A 165 20.96 -14.39 5.84
CA ARG A 165 21.71 -15.21 6.80
C ARG A 165 21.51 -16.71 6.56
N ILE A 166 20.34 -17.09 6.02
CA ILE A 166 19.96 -18.49 5.75
C ILE A 166 20.30 -18.86 4.31
N LYS A 167 20.16 -17.92 3.37
CA LYS A 167 20.38 -18.11 1.92
C LYS A 167 21.25 -16.98 1.36
N PRO A 168 22.56 -16.94 1.70
CA PRO A 168 23.45 -15.85 1.31
C PRO A 168 23.71 -15.77 -0.19
N ASP A 169 23.58 -16.90 -0.91
CA ASP A 169 23.88 -16.98 -2.34
C ASP A 169 22.65 -16.72 -3.23
N ALA A 170 21.45 -16.71 -2.66
CA ALA A 170 20.24 -16.45 -3.43
C ALA A 170 20.14 -14.96 -3.81
N PRO A 171 20.12 -14.62 -5.11
CA PRO A 171 19.99 -13.22 -5.52
C PRO A 171 18.59 -12.69 -5.18
N ILE A 172 18.50 -11.38 -4.96
CA ILE A 172 17.24 -10.70 -4.65
C ILE A 172 16.77 -9.89 -5.86
N LEU A 173 15.53 -10.11 -6.25
CA LEU A 173 14.79 -9.27 -7.19
C LEU A 173 13.80 -8.40 -6.42
N ALA A 174 14.10 -7.13 -6.28
CA ALA A 174 13.17 -6.15 -5.71
C ALA A 174 12.37 -5.47 -6.83
N LEU A 175 11.06 -5.40 -6.69
CA LEU A 175 10.15 -4.82 -7.69
C LEU A 175 9.27 -3.76 -7.04
N THR A 176 9.14 -2.61 -7.70
CA THR A 176 8.19 -1.57 -7.28
C THR A 176 7.68 -0.77 -8.48
N ALA A 177 6.48 -0.21 -8.33
CA ALA A 177 5.88 0.67 -9.34
C ALA A 177 6.14 2.16 -9.08
N THR A 178 6.54 2.51 -7.86
CA THR A 178 6.65 3.91 -7.42
C THR A 178 7.81 4.03 -6.43
N ALA A 179 8.87 4.72 -6.83
CA ALA A 179 9.98 5.03 -5.93
C ALA A 179 10.70 6.30 -6.42
N THR A 180 10.96 7.21 -5.49
CA THR A 180 11.85 8.34 -5.70
C THR A 180 13.31 7.89 -5.64
N THR A 181 14.25 8.76 -6.00
CA THR A 181 15.68 8.42 -6.00
C THR A 181 16.15 8.01 -4.59
N GLU A 182 15.69 8.72 -3.56
CA GLU A 182 16.01 8.39 -2.16
C GLU A 182 15.49 7.00 -1.75
N VAL A 183 14.27 6.66 -2.17
CA VAL A 183 13.67 5.34 -1.89
C VAL A 183 14.42 4.22 -2.62
N ILE A 184 14.90 4.47 -3.83
CA ILE A 184 15.69 3.50 -4.62
C ILE A 184 17.00 3.13 -3.93
N ASP A 185 17.71 4.13 -3.41
CA ASP A 185 18.96 3.91 -2.69
C ASP A 185 18.71 3.17 -1.36
N ASP A 186 17.70 3.59 -0.61
CA ASP A 186 17.34 2.96 0.66
C ASP A 186 16.90 1.48 0.49
N ILE A 187 16.10 1.16 -0.55
CA ILE A 187 15.72 -0.24 -0.84
C ILE A 187 16.97 -1.13 -0.99
N GLN A 188 17.95 -0.70 -1.78
CA GLN A 188 19.17 -1.47 -2.02
C GLN A 188 20.02 -1.62 -0.75
N GLU A 189 20.09 -0.57 0.06
CA GLU A 189 20.81 -0.59 1.34
C GLU A 189 20.14 -1.52 2.35
N GLN A 190 18.82 -1.39 2.56
CA GLN A 190 18.06 -2.22 3.50
C GLN A 190 18.09 -3.70 3.10
N LEU A 191 18.05 -4.01 1.80
CA LEU A 191 18.14 -5.37 1.27
C LEU A 191 19.60 -5.88 1.17
N LYS A 192 20.56 -5.06 1.54
CA LYS A 192 22.00 -5.39 1.52
C LYS A 192 22.45 -5.91 0.15
N PHE A 193 22.12 -5.20 -0.91
CA PHE A 193 22.60 -5.53 -2.25
C PHE A 193 24.13 -5.53 -2.28
N LYS A 194 24.70 -6.54 -2.94
CA LYS A 194 26.17 -6.65 -3.09
C LYS A 194 26.74 -5.50 -3.92
N GLU A 195 25.98 -5.10 -4.96
CA GLU A 195 26.28 -3.97 -5.84
C GLU A 195 24.98 -3.25 -6.20
N LYS A 196 25.06 -1.94 -6.41
CA LYS A 196 23.90 -1.17 -6.89
C LYS A 196 23.56 -1.59 -8.32
N ASN A 197 22.35 -2.09 -8.52
CA ASN A 197 21.90 -2.60 -9.81
C ASN A 197 20.41 -2.30 -10.00
N VAL A 198 20.12 -1.30 -10.84
CA VAL A 198 18.77 -0.76 -11.03
C VAL A 198 18.40 -0.71 -12.49
N TYR A 199 17.30 -1.33 -12.84
CA TYR A 199 16.65 -1.21 -14.15
C TYR A 199 15.42 -0.35 -14.03
N ARG A 200 15.31 0.67 -14.87
CA ARG A 200 14.20 1.63 -14.85
C ARG A 200 13.44 1.60 -16.16
N MET A 201 12.14 1.34 -16.08
CA MET A 201 11.21 1.59 -17.16
C MET A 201 10.62 2.98 -16.96
N SER A 202 10.44 3.74 -18.04
CA SER A 202 9.79 5.04 -17.94
C SER A 202 8.40 4.92 -17.31
N PHE A 203 8.08 5.84 -16.43
CA PHE A 203 6.75 5.96 -15.82
C PHE A 203 5.73 6.61 -16.76
N GLU A 204 6.15 7.00 -17.96
CA GLU A 204 5.27 7.61 -18.95
C GLU A 204 4.12 6.68 -19.36
N ARG A 205 2.91 7.18 -19.32
CA ARG A 205 1.69 6.51 -19.77
C ARG A 205 1.08 7.27 -20.95
N LYS A 206 1.53 6.96 -22.17
CA LYS A 206 1.11 7.65 -23.41
C LYS A 206 -0.40 7.58 -23.69
N ASN A 207 -1.06 6.55 -23.16
CA ASN A 207 -2.50 6.35 -23.33
C ASN A 207 -3.35 6.92 -22.18
N LEU A 208 -2.74 7.47 -21.13
CA LEU A 208 -3.42 7.96 -19.93
C LEU A 208 -3.35 9.49 -19.86
N ALA A 209 -4.49 10.14 -20.00
CA ALA A 209 -4.61 11.58 -19.84
C ALA A 209 -4.84 11.94 -18.36
N TYR A 210 -3.90 12.64 -17.76
CA TYR A 210 -4.05 13.21 -16.42
C TYR A 210 -4.75 14.55 -16.51
N VAL A 211 -5.79 14.74 -15.72
CA VAL A 211 -6.62 15.96 -15.74
C VAL A 211 -6.90 16.40 -14.31
N VAL A 212 -6.62 17.65 -14.00
CA VAL A 212 -7.08 18.30 -12.77
C VAL A 212 -8.22 19.25 -13.11
N ARG A 213 -9.32 19.11 -12.37
CA ARG A 213 -10.48 20.02 -12.52
C ARG A 213 -10.78 20.70 -11.20
N SER A 214 -10.62 22.02 -11.17
CA SER A 214 -11.11 22.83 -10.09
C SER A 214 -12.63 22.96 -10.20
N SER A 215 -13.37 22.64 -9.10
CA SER A 215 -14.82 22.74 -9.09
C SER A 215 -15.34 22.86 -7.68
N ASP A 216 -16.25 23.82 -7.46
CA ASP A 216 -16.98 23.97 -6.21
C ASP A 216 -18.09 22.90 -6.06
N ASN A 217 -18.51 22.26 -7.17
CA ASN A 217 -19.50 21.18 -7.16
C ASN A 217 -18.92 19.88 -7.77
N LYS A 218 -18.12 19.16 -6.98
CA LYS A 218 -17.52 17.89 -7.40
C LYS A 218 -18.54 16.81 -7.77
N MET A 219 -19.71 16.81 -7.14
CA MET A 219 -20.73 15.80 -7.39
C MET A 219 -21.36 15.95 -8.77
N GLN A 220 -21.63 17.17 -9.19
CA GLN A 220 -22.12 17.44 -10.55
C GLN A 220 -21.04 17.12 -11.60
N GLN A 221 -19.79 17.48 -11.34
CA GLN A 221 -18.67 17.14 -12.22
C GLN A 221 -18.46 15.63 -12.34
N LEU A 222 -18.60 14.88 -11.25
CA LEU A 222 -18.53 13.43 -11.26
C LEU A 222 -19.54 12.83 -12.25
N ILE A 223 -20.82 13.21 -12.16
CA ILE A 223 -21.86 12.70 -13.06
C ILE A 223 -21.58 13.12 -14.50
N HIS A 224 -21.17 14.37 -14.71
CA HIS A 224 -20.80 14.83 -16.05
C HIS A 224 -19.66 13.99 -16.68
N ILE A 225 -18.60 13.70 -15.91
CA ILE A 225 -17.49 12.86 -16.39
C ILE A 225 -17.95 11.44 -16.68
N LEU A 226 -18.72 10.84 -15.78
CA LEU A 226 -19.25 9.48 -15.97
C LEU A 226 -20.16 9.36 -17.18
N ASN A 227 -20.94 10.40 -17.50
CA ASN A 227 -21.79 10.44 -18.69
C ASN A 227 -20.97 10.69 -19.98
N SER A 228 -19.84 11.40 -19.87
CA SER A 228 -18.99 11.73 -21.04
C SER A 228 -18.03 10.60 -21.44
N ILE A 229 -17.68 9.71 -20.52
CA ILE A 229 -16.71 8.63 -20.72
C ILE A 229 -17.41 7.31 -20.48
N SER A 230 -17.64 6.53 -21.51
CA SER A 230 -18.22 5.18 -21.41
C SER A 230 -17.19 4.17 -20.91
N GLY A 231 -17.67 3.01 -20.39
CA GLY A 231 -16.85 1.91 -19.90
C GLY A 231 -16.64 1.94 -18.38
N SER A 232 -15.86 0.98 -17.90
CA SER A 232 -15.64 0.75 -16.47
C SER A 232 -14.90 1.92 -15.81
N ALA A 233 -15.30 2.27 -14.59
CA ALA A 233 -14.77 3.41 -13.84
C ALA A 233 -14.44 3.05 -12.38
N ILE A 234 -13.44 3.75 -11.81
CA ILE A 234 -13.13 3.73 -10.39
C ILE A 234 -13.24 5.16 -9.85
N VAL A 235 -13.90 5.32 -8.70
CA VAL A 235 -14.03 6.61 -8.00
C VAL A 235 -13.37 6.48 -6.63
N TYR A 236 -12.25 7.17 -6.41
CA TYR A 236 -11.55 7.14 -5.14
C TYR A 236 -12.06 8.21 -4.18
N VAL A 237 -12.34 7.76 -2.97
CA VAL A 237 -12.79 8.56 -1.85
C VAL A 237 -12.06 8.19 -0.57
N ARG A 238 -12.13 9.06 0.44
CA ARG A 238 -11.29 8.90 1.62
C ARG A 238 -11.93 8.13 2.76
N SER A 239 -13.24 8.11 2.88
CA SER A 239 -13.91 7.48 4.00
C SER A 239 -14.89 6.40 3.56
N ARG A 240 -15.12 5.41 4.45
CA ARG A 240 -16.09 4.33 4.25
C ARG A 240 -17.51 4.89 4.04
N LYS A 241 -17.87 5.89 4.84
CA LYS A 241 -19.18 6.57 4.74
C LYS A 241 -19.35 7.24 3.39
N LEU A 242 -18.34 8.01 2.95
CA LEU A 242 -18.37 8.71 1.67
C LEU A 242 -18.42 7.74 0.49
N ALA A 243 -17.78 6.57 0.58
CA ALA A 243 -17.84 5.55 -0.47
C ALA A 243 -19.27 5.06 -0.70
N LYS A 244 -20.02 4.83 0.38
CA LYS A 244 -21.42 4.44 0.31
C LYS A 244 -22.29 5.57 -0.23
N GLU A 245 -22.19 6.77 0.33
CA GLU A 245 -23.00 7.95 -0.07
C GLU A 245 -22.82 8.30 -1.56
N ILE A 246 -21.59 8.28 -2.06
CA ILE A 246 -21.31 8.58 -3.48
C ILE A 246 -21.82 7.45 -4.38
N SER A 247 -21.68 6.19 -3.96
CA SER A 247 -22.25 5.06 -4.72
C SER A 247 -23.76 5.19 -4.87
N GLU A 248 -24.47 5.54 -3.80
CA GLU A 248 -25.90 5.78 -3.80
C GLU A 248 -26.27 7.00 -4.68
N TYR A 249 -25.48 8.06 -4.62
CA TYR A 249 -25.67 9.24 -5.48
C TYR A 249 -25.52 8.92 -6.98
N ILE A 250 -24.52 8.10 -7.35
CA ILE A 250 -24.32 7.66 -8.73
C ILE A 250 -25.49 6.78 -9.20
N LEU A 251 -25.97 5.86 -8.35
CA LEU A 251 -27.15 5.02 -8.63
C LEU A 251 -28.40 5.85 -8.86
N ASN A 252 -28.63 6.89 -8.06
CA ASN A 252 -29.75 7.81 -8.21
C ASN A 252 -29.71 8.63 -9.51
N ASN A 253 -28.55 8.69 -10.16
CA ASN A 253 -28.36 9.30 -11.49
C ASN A 253 -28.40 8.25 -12.64
N ASN A 254 -28.97 7.07 -12.41
CA ASN A 254 -29.13 5.98 -13.39
C ASN A 254 -27.81 5.41 -13.92
N ILE A 255 -26.73 5.45 -13.13
CA ILE A 255 -25.44 4.83 -13.46
C ILE A 255 -25.21 3.69 -12.47
N SER A 256 -24.97 2.46 -12.97
CA SER A 256 -24.73 1.30 -12.10
C SER A 256 -23.43 1.49 -11.31
N ALA A 257 -23.52 1.40 -9.98
CA ALA A 257 -22.39 1.62 -9.07
C ALA A 257 -22.45 0.68 -7.86
N THR A 258 -21.29 0.38 -7.32
CA THR A 258 -21.12 -0.29 -6.02
C THR A 258 -19.98 0.35 -5.25
N PHE A 259 -19.81 -0.02 -3.97
CA PHE A 259 -18.74 0.54 -3.16
C PHE A 259 -17.87 -0.53 -2.51
N TYR A 260 -16.59 -0.16 -2.23
CA TYR A 260 -15.61 -1.07 -1.65
C TYR A 260 -14.76 -0.35 -0.59
N HIS A 261 -14.60 -0.97 0.58
CA HIS A 261 -13.69 -0.49 1.64
C HIS A 261 -13.24 -1.62 2.56
N ALA A 262 -12.19 -1.40 3.34
CA ALA A 262 -11.60 -2.42 4.22
C ALA A 262 -12.58 -3.03 5.23
N GLY A 263 -13.56 -2.26 5.69
CA GLY A 263 -14.54 -2.70 6.70
C GLY A 263 -15.70 -3.56 6.17
N LEU A 264 -15.70 -3.95 4.89
CA LEU A 264 -16.67 -4.93 4.37
C LEU A 264 -16.22 -6.35 4.70
N GLU A 265 -17.16 -7.27 4.85
CA GLU A 265 -16.90 -8.70 4.96
C GLU A 265 -16.23 -9.25 3.70
N HIS A 266 -15.43 -10.30 3.83
CA HIS A 266 -14.68 -10.87 2.70
C HIS A 266 -15.59 -11.32 1.56
N SER A 267 -16.67 -12.04 1.87
CA SER A 267 -17.67 -12.48 0.88
C SER A 267 -18.28 -11.33 0.09
N THR A 268 -18.63 -10.24 0.78
CA THR A 268 -19.15 -9.02 0.16
C THR A 268 -18.11 -8.30 -0.70
N LYS A 269 -16.85 -8.30 -0.27
CA LYS A 269 -15.72 -7.74 -1.05
C LYS A 269 -15.56 -8.49 -2.36
N ASP A 270 -15.51 -9.82 -2.30
CA ASP A 270 -15.32 -10.70 -3.44
C ASP A 270 -16.49 -10.60 -4.43
N GLU A 271 -17.74 -10.60 -3.92
CA GLU A 271 -18.95 -10.42 -4.73
C GLU A 271 -18.94 -9.09 -5.50
N ARG A 272 -18.68 -7.97 -4.81
CA ARG A 272 -18.71 -6.63 -5.42
C ARG A 272 -17.56 -6.45 -6.41
N GLN A 273 -16.37 -6.95 -6.08
CA GLN A 273 -15.24 -6.93 -6.97
C GLN A 273 -15.51 -7.75 -8.24
N LYS A 274 -16.12 -8.93 -8.10
CA LYS A 274 -16.50 -9.80 -9.21
C LYS A 274 -17.53 -9.11 -10.12
N LYS A 275 -18.63 -8.59 -9.56
CA LYS A 275 -19.65 -7.88 -10.34
C LYS A 275 -19.08 -6.72 -11.14
N TRP A 276 -18.14 -5.96 -10.56
CA TRP A 276 -17.48 -4.88 -11.26
C TRP A 276 -16.48 -5.40 -12.31
N HIS A 277 -15.77 -6.48 -12.01
CA HIS A 277 -14.82 -7.11 -12.94
C HIS A 277 -15.54 -7.66 -14.18
N ASP A 278 -16.68 -8.28 -13.98
CA ASP A 278 -17.50 -8.91 -15.03
C ASP A 278 -18.46 -7.92 -15.75
N ASP A 279 -18.27 -6.61 -15.52
CA ASP A 279 -19.08 -5.50 -16.12
C ASP A 279 -20.58 -5.50 -15.77
N GLU A 280 -21.01 -6.29 -14.79
CA GLU A 280 -22.37 -6.21 -14.24
C GLU A 280 -22.62 -4.86 -13.53
N VAL A 281 -21.57 -4.28 -12.97
CA VAL A 281 -21.56 -2.96 -12.36
C VAL A 281 -20.45 -2.12 -13.00
N ARG A 282 -20.81 -0.94 -13.48
CA ARG A 282 -19.90 -0.06 -14.20
C ARG A 282 -18.92 0.69 -13.32
N VAL A 283 -19.37 1.22 -12.17
CA VAL A 283 -18.59 2.13 -11.33
C VAL A 283 -18.30 1.50 -9.97
N MET A 284 -17.00 1.44 -9.62
CA MET A 284 -16.56 1.08 -8.28
C MET A 284 -16.19 2.35 -7.51
N VAL A 285 -16.93 2.65 -6.44
CA VAL A 285 -16.58 3.74 -5.52
C VAL A 285 -15.80 3.17 -4.35
N ALA A 286 -14.57 3.59 -4.14
CA ALA A 286 -13.70 2.90 -3.21
C ALA A 286 -12.79 3.82 -2.39
N THR A 287 -12.40 3.33 -1.20
CA THR A 287 -11.22 3.85 -0.51
C THR A 287 -9.95 3.22 -1.09
N ASN A 288 -8.77 3.65 -0.63
CA ASN A 288 -7.46 3.06 -1.00
C ASN A 288 -7.37 1.54 -0.73
N ALA A 289 -8.32 0.95 0.03
CA ALA A 289 -8.42 -0.50 0.21
C ALA A 289 -8.75 -1.25 -1.09
N PHE A 290 -9.40 -0.59 -2.05
CA PHE A 290 -9.58 -1.09 -3.41
C PHE A 290 -8.41 -0.65 -4.26
N GLY A 291 -7.32 -1.39 -4.14
CA GLY A 291 -6.08 -0.92 -4.68
C GLY A 291 -5.21 -2.03 -5.23
N MET A 292 -4.21 -2.43 -4.47
CA MET A 292 -3.25 -3.43 -4.88
C MET A 292 -3.96 -4.75 -5.25
N GLY A 293 -3.57 -5.36 -6.37
CA GLY A 293 -4.15 -6.64 -6.83
C GLY A 293 -5.29 -6.55 -7.84
N ILE A 294 -5.82 -5.37 -8.16
CA ILE A 294 -6.85 -5.23 -9.19
C ILE A 294 -6.20 -5.33 -10.58
N ASP A 295 -6.67 -6.28 -11.37
CA ASP A 295 -6.11 -6.56 -12.72
C ASP A 295 -7.13 -6.36 -13.87
N LYS A 296 -8.17 -5.54 -13.68
CA LYS A 296 -9.09 -5.18 -14.78
C LYS A 296 -8.36 -4.28 -15.78
N GLN A 297 -8.30 -4.72 -17.03
CA GLN A 297 -7.48 -4.09 -18.08
C GLN A 297 -8.13 -2.85 -18.68
N ASP A 298 -9.45 -2.82 -18.75
CA ASP A 298 -10.27 -1.92 -19.54
C ASP A 298 -10.94 -0.80 -18.74
N VAL A 299 -10.37 -0.41 -17.60
CA VAL A 299 -10.84 0.76 -16.85
C VAL A 299 -10.62 2.02 -17.68
N ARG A 300 -11.71 2.74 -17.99
CA ARG A 300 -11.64 3.94 -18.87
C ARG A 300 -11.37 5.22 -18.10
N VAL A 301 -11.80 5.30 -16.85
CA VAL A 301 -11.56 6.49 -16.05
C VAL A 301 -11.35 6.14 -14.57
N VAL A 302 -10.37 6.80 -13.98
CA VAL A 302 -10.16 6.85 -12.52
C VAL A 302 -10.42 8.28 -12.07
N ILE A 303 -11.32 8.47 -11.12
CA ILE A 303 -11.73 9.79 -10.62
C ILE A 303 -11.39 9.88 -9.13
N HIS A 304 -10.66 10.90 -8.74
CA HIS A 304 -10.38 11.23 -7.35
C HIS A 304 -11.30 12.38 -6.91
N ILE A 305 -12.26 12.10 -6.06
CA ILE A 305 -13.12 13.12 -5.41
C ILE A 305 -12.41 13.70 -4.20
N SER A 306 -11.69 12.86 -3.48
CA SER A 306 -10.82 13.28 -2.39
C SER A 306 -9.38 13.27 -2.86
N CYS A 307 -8.66 14.36 -2.67
CA CYS A 307 -7.25 14.43 -3.03
C CYS A 307 -6.43 13.41 -2.20
N PRO A 308 -5.60 12.58 -2.83
CA PRO A 308 -4.64 11.70 -2.14
C PRO A 308 -3.63 12.47 -1.31
N ASP A 309 -2.91 11.79 -0.42
CA ASP A 309 -1.92 12.42 0.46
C ASP A 309 -0.53 12.56 -0.16
N SER A 310 -0.34 11.98 -1.32
CA SER A 310 0.93 11.99 -2.02
C SER A 310 0.77 11.73 -3.51
N ILE A 311 1.77 12.13 -4.28
CA ILE A 311 1.85 11.85 -5.72
C ILE A 311 1.97 10.35 -5.97
N GLU A 312 2.68 9.59 -5.13
CA GLU A 312 2.84 8.14 -5.28
C GLU A 312 1.48 7.43 -5.19
N ALA A 313 0.68 7.77 -4.17
CA ALA A 313 -0.66 7.21 -4.02
C ALA A 313 -1.56 7.58 -5.22
N TYR A 314 -1.54 8.86 -5.63
CA TYR A 314 -2.26 9.32 -6.81
C TYR A 314 -1.84 8.55 -8.07
N PHE A 315 -0.53 8.44 -8.32
CA PHE A 315 0.01 7.78 -9.50
C PHE A 315 -0.33 6.28 -9.53
N GLN A 316 -0.25 5.60 -8.40
CA GLN A 316 -0.60 4.18 -8.28
C GLN A 316 -2.10 3.93 -8.53
N GLU A 317 -2.96 4.79 -7.98
CA GLU A 317 -4.41 4.72 -8.15
C GLU A 317 -4.83 5.09 -9.58
N ALA A 318 -4.33 6.20 -10.11
CA ALA A 318 -4.54 6.66 -11.49
C ALA A 318 -4.06 5.64 -12.53
N GLY A 319 -2.93 4.97 -12.25
CA GLY A 319 -2.32 3.96 -13.12
C GLY A 319 -3.16 2.70 -13.35
N ARG A 320 -4.31 2.57 -12.68
CA ARG A 320 -5.29 1.47 -12.93
C ARG A 320 -6.06 1.67 -14.20
N ALA A 321 -6.17 2.91 -14.70
CA ALA A 321 -6.83 3.19 -15.96
C ALA A 321 -5.97 2.81 -17.17
N GLY A 322 -6.59 2.25 -18.21
CA GLY A 322 -6.01 2.00 -19.52
C GLY A 322 -4.86 1.00 -19.55
N ARG A 323 -4.91 -0.08 -18.79
CA ARG A 323 -3.90 -1.13 -18.82
C ARG A 323 -3.87 -1.91 -20.14
N ASP A 324 -4.97 -1.89 -20.87
CA ASP A 324 -5.11 -2.45 -22.22
C ASP A 324 -4.44 -1.60 -23.33
N GLY A 325 -3.81 -0.49 -22.95
CA GLY A 325 -3.16 0.44 -23.90
C GLY A 325 -4.12 1.40 -24.63
N LYS A 326 -5.44 1.25 -24.45
CA LYS A 326 -6.42 2.18 -25.02
C LYS A 326 -6.50 3.45 -24.20
N LYS A 327 -6.96 4.55 -24.83
CA LYS A 327 -7.10 5.85 -24.19
C LYS A 327 -7.94 5.76 -22.91
N ALA A 328 -7.43 6.35 -21.86
CA ALA A 328 -8.06 6.39 -20.55
C ALA A 328 -7.75 7.73 -19.85
N TYR A 329 -8.48 8.01 -18.77
CA TYR A 329 -8.40 9.29 -18.07
C TYR A 329 -8.19 9.07 -16.57
N ALA A 330 -7.34 9.91 -15.98
CA ALA A 330 -7.20 10.05 -14.53
C ALA A 330 -7.60 11.48 -14.16
N VAL A 331 -8.73 11.63 -13.48
CA VAL A 331 -9.29 12.95 -13.17
C VAL A 331 -9.22 13.20 -11.67
N LEU A 332 -8.53 14.26 -11.28
CA LEU A 332 -8.54 14.77 -9.91
C LEU A 332 -9.51 15.94 -9.82
N LEU A 333 -10.58 15.78 -9.05
CA LEU A 333 -11.48 16.87 -8.70
C LEU A 333 -10.95 17.58 -7.45
N TYR A 334 -10.46 18.80 -7.62
CA TYR A 334 -9.78 19.54 -6.57
C TYR A 334 -10.50 20.85 -6.26
N ASP A 335 -10.54 21.20 -4.98
CA ASP A 335 -11.05 22.50 -4.52
C ASP A 335 -10.17 23.06 -3.39
N ARG A 336 -10.36 24.33 -3.06
CA ARG A 336 -9.62 24.99 -1.96
C ARG A 336 -9.81 24.31 -0.60
N GLY A 337 -10.95 23.67 -0.40
CA GLY A 337 -11.19 22.89 0.81
C GLY A 337 -10.31 21.64 0.93
N ASP A 338 -9.86 21.07 -0.20
CA ASP A 338 -8.93 19.94 -0.19
C ASP A 338 -7.55 20.35 0.34
N ARG A 339 -7.04 21.52 -0.07
CA ARG A 339 -5.79 22.07 0.49
C ARG A 339 -5.89 22.17 2.01
N THR A 340 -6.95 22.79 2.50
CA THR A 340 -7.16 22.94 3.96
C THR A 340 -7.22 21.60 4.68
N LYS A 341 -7.91 20.60 4.10
CA LYS A 341 -7.98 19.24 4.66
C LYS A 341 -6.61 18.56 4.66
N LEU A 342 -5.83 18.67 3.58
CA LEU A 342 -4.49 18.09 3.47
C LEU A 342 -3.53 18.70 4.51
N VAL A 343 -3.49 20.03 4.64
CA VAL A 343 -2.66 20.72 5.64
C VAL A 343 -3.07 20.32 7.06
N LYS A 344 -4.38 20.25 7.36
CA LYS A 344 -4.88 19.81 8.68
C LYS A 344 -4.43 18.39 9.02
N ARG A 345 -4.24 17.53 8.03
CA ARG A 345 -3.77 16.15 8.25
C ARG A 345 -2.37 16.07 8.77
N ILE A 346 -1.51 17.03 8.45
CA ILE A 346 -0.14 17.05 9.02
C ILE A 346 -0.21 17.11 10.55
N ALA A 347 -1.03 18.00 11.08
CA ALA A 347 -1.23 18.11 12.53
C ALA A 347 -1.96 16.91 13.14
N GLN A 348 -2.80 16.22 12.37
CA GLN A 348 -3.50 15.01 12.81
C GLN A 348 -2.58 13.78 12.83
N GLU A 349 -1.72 13.60 11.83
CA GLU A 349 -0.78 12.48 11.77
C GLU A 349 0.44 12.69 12.68
N PHE A 350 0.85 13.94 12.89
CA PHE A 350 1.95 14.32 13.75
C PHE A 350 1.48 15.35 14.80
N PRO A 351 0.68 14.92 15.80
CA PRO A 351 0.30 15.80 16.92
C PRO A 351 1.54 16.25 17.68
N ASP A 352 1.46 17.40 18.35
CA ASP A 352 2.56 17.93 19.14
C ASP A 352 3.07 16.92 20.17
N LYS A 353 4.38 16.90 20.42
CA LYS A 353 5.01 15.98 21.39
C LYS A 353 4.35 16.05 22.77
N LYS A 354 3.93 17.24 23.20
CA LYS A 354 3.17 17.42 24.46
C LYS A 354 1.85 16.64 24.44
N GLU A 355 1.15 16.64 23.30
CA GLU A 355 -0.10 15.89 23.16
C GLU A 355 0.15 14.39 23.16
N ILE A 356 1.24 13.93 22.52
CA ILE A 356 1.65 12.52 22.53
C ILE A 356 1.96 12.06 23.96
N CYS A 357 2.73 12.84 24.71
CA CYS A 357 3.02 12.55 26.11
C CYS A 357 1.76 12.53 26.98
N ARG A 358 0.82 13.46 26.75
CA ARG A 358 -0.49 13.49 27.42
C ARG A 358 -1.33 12.27 27.12
N VAL A 359 -1.37 11.83 25.86
CA VAL A 359 -2.06 10.58 25.47
C VAL A 359 -1.44 9.38 26.20
N TYR A 360 -0.11 9.27 26.25
CA TYR A 360 0.58 8.19 26.95
C TYR A 360 0.25 8.17 28.46
N GLU A 361 0.24 9.32 29.10
CA GLU A 361 -0.13 9.46 30.51
C GLU A 361 -1.57 9.04 30.77
N HIS A 362 -2.52 9.54 29.95
CA HIS A 362 -3.92 9.17 30.04
C HIS A 362 -4.17 7.68 29.76
N VAL A 363 -3.41 7.06 28.84
CA VAL A 363 -3.44 5.60 28.62
C VAL A 363 -3.03 4.86 29.90
N ALA A 364 -1.98 5.32 30.60
CA ALA A 364 -1.55 4.71 31.84
C ALA A 364 -2.61 4.85 32.96
N TYR A 365 -3.29 5.99 33.04
CA TYR A 365 -4.41 6.18 33.98
C TYR A 365 -5.60 5.30 33.63
N TYR A 366 -5.95 5.21 32.34
CA TYR A 366 -7.05 4.37 31.86
C TYR A 366 -6.82 2.89 32.19
N LEU A 367 -5.59 2.42 32.06
CA LEU A 367 -5.18 1.03 32.30
C LEU A 367 -4.70 0.78 33.75
N GLN A 368 -4.71 1.81 34.59
CA GLN A 368 -4.28 1.75 36.00
C GLN A 368 -2.85 1.19 36.17
N ILE A 369 -1.90 1.70 35.38
CA ILE A 369 -0.49 1.29 35.43
C ILE A 369 0.31 2.30 36.21
N ALA A 370 1.00 1.86 37.27
CA ALA A 370 1.90 2.70 38.05
C ALA A 370 3.22 2.98 37.31
N ALA A 371 3.87 4.12 37.59
CA ALA A 371 5.21 4.41 37.07
C ALA A 371 6.20 3.31 37.51
N GLY A 372 7.14 2.93 36.66
CA GLY A 372 8.09 1.86 36.93
C GLY A 372 7.49 0.44 36.85
N SER A 373 6.30 0.27 36.26
CA SER A 373 5.66 -1.04 36.05
C SER A 373 5.00 -1.13 34.69
N GLY A 374 4.60 -2.32 34.30
CA GLY A 374 3.79 -2.53 33.09
C GLY A 374 4.48 -3.32 31.96
N TYR A 375 5.78 -3.51 32.01
CA TYR A 375 6.52 -4.27 31.00
C TYR A 375 5.87 -5.64 30.69
N GLY A 376 5.66 -5.94 29.41
CA GLY A 376 5.08 -7.18 28.93
C GLY A 376 3.57 -7.35 29.18
N ARG A 377 2.91 -6.41 29.87
CA ARG A 377 1.46 -6.48 30.12
C ARG A 377 0.68 -6.03 28.89
N THR A 378 -0.32 -6.82 28.51
CA THR A 378 -1.22 -6.56 27.39
C THR A 378 -2.64 -6.29 27.88
N PHE A 379 -3.26 -5.28 27.29
CA PHE A 379 -4.58 -4.79 27.66
C PHE A 379 -5.49 -4.67 26.43
N ARG A 380 -6.80 -4.82 26.64
CA ARG A 380 -7.79 -4.41 25.64
C ARG A 380 -7.92 -2.89 25.70
N PHE A 381 -7.87 -2.24 24.54
CA PHE A 381 -7.91 -0.79 24.45
C PHE A 381 -9.08 -0.30 23.60
N GLU A 382 -10.15 0.15 24.27
CA GLU A 382 -11.33 0.72 23.62
C GLU A 382 -11.12 2.21 23.34
N ILE A 383 -10.58 2.54 22.18
CA ILE A 383 -10.22 3.91 21.81
C ILE A 383 -11.38 4.90 21.93
N GLU A 384 -12.60 4.51 21.54
CA GLU A 384 -13.77 5.38 21.61
C GLU A 384 -14.18 5.70 23.05
N LYS A 385 -14.11 4.71 23.95
CA LYS A 385 -14.36 4.88 25.37
C LYS A 385 -13.28 5.73 26.02
N PHE A 386 -12.00 5.46 25.70
CA PHE A 386 -10.87 6.26 26.14
C PHE A 386 -11.02 7.73 25.72
N CYS A 387 -11.31 7.99 24.44
CA CYS A 387 -11.47 9.35 23.93
C CYS A 387 -12.62 10.10 24.60
N ARG A 388 -13.73 9.43 24.95
CA ARG A 388 -14.84 10.05 25.68
C ARG A 388 -14.44 10.44 27.11
N ILE A 389 -13.68 9.58 27.81
CA ILE A 389 -13.27 9.82 29.20
C ILE A 389 -12.28 10.98 29.28
N PHE A 390 -11.28 11.01 28.40
CA PHE A 390 -10.18 11.97 28.45
C PHE A 390 -10.31 13.14 27.47
N HIS A 391 -11.44 13.26 26.77
CA HIS A 391 -11.75 14.32 25.80
C HIS A 391 -10.71 14.43 24.66
N HIS A 392 -10.24 13.29 24.15
CA HIS A 392 -9.35 13.24 23.00
C HIS A 392 -10.13 12.97 21.70
N TYR A 393 -9.51 13.33 20.58
CA TYR A 393 -9.99 12.93 19.25
C TYR A 393 -9.39 11.59 18.84
N PRO A 394 -10.19 10.58 18.37
CA PRO A 394 -9.68 9.25 18.01
C PRO A 394 -8.53 9.25 17.00
N VAL A 395 -8.55 10.18 16.03
CA VAL A 395 -7.49 10.33 15.03
C VAL A 395 -6.15 10.69 15.68
N ILE A 396 -6.18 11.64 16.64
CA ILE A 396 -4.99 12.09 17.37
C ILE A 396 -4.45 10.96 18.24
N VAL A 397 -5.32 10.25 18.95
CA VAL A 397 -4.92 9.10 19.79
C VAL A 397 -4.28 8.00 18.95
N ASN A 398 -4.88 7.64 17.83
CA ASN A 398 -4.30 6.64 16.92
C ASN A 398 -2.89 7.05 16.43
N SER A 399 -2.71 8.32 16.05
CA SER A 399 -1.42 8.83 15.61
C SER A 399 -0.40 8.85 16.73
N ALA A 400 -0.79 9.29 17.93
CA ALA A 400 0.06 9.27 19.13
C ALA A 400 0.51 7.83 19.49
N LEU A 401 -0.42 6.86 19.49
CA LEU A 401 -0.11 5.45 19.76
C LEU A 401 0.86 4.87 18.72
N LYS A 402 0.68 5.17 17.43
CA LYS A 402 1.62 4.75 16.39
C LYS A 402 3.02 5.34 16.58
N ILE A 403 3.12 6.61 16.99
CA ILE A 403 4.40 7.26 17.26
C ILE A 403 5.06 6.64 18.49
N LEU A 404 4.31 6.40 19.56
CA LEU A 404 4.79 5.74 20.79
C LEU A 404 5.22 4.28 20.53
N THR A 405 4.53 3.57 19.64
CA THR A 405 4.93 2.23 19.18
C THR A 405 6.28 2.28 18.48
N ARG A 406 6.47 3.21 17.55
CA ARG A 406 7.75 3.40 16.85
C ARG A 406 8.88 3.86 17.79
N ALA A 407 8.53 4.62 18.83
CA ALA A 407 9.48 5.02 19.85
C ALA A 407 9.79 3.92 20.88
N GLY A 408 9.12 2.76 20.80
CA GLY A 408 9.36 1.57 21.62
C GLY A 408 8.85 1.71 23.06
N TYR A 409 7.78 2.48 23.30
CA TYR A 409 7.13 2.58 24.61
C TYR A 409 6.01 1.58 24.79
N LEU A 410 5.28 1.32 23.72
CA LEU A 410 4.17 0.39 23.71
C LEU A 410 4.03 -0.23 22.31
N GLU A 411 3.30 -1.32 22.21
CA GLU A 411 2.86 -1.92 20.97
C GLU A 411 1.34 -1.78 20.89
N TYR A 412 0.87 -1.17 19.80
CA TYR A 412 -0.55 -0.98 19.54
C TYR A 412 -0.95 -1.85 18.35
N ASP A 413 -1.57 -2.99 18.66
CA ASP A 413 -2.00 -3.98 17.66
C ASP A 413 -3.48 -3.77 17.33
N VAL A 414 -3.71 -3.31 16.11
CA VAL A 414 -5.02 -3.18 15.47
C VAL A 414 -5.15 -4.30 14.43
N ASP A 415 -5.07 -5.57 14.87
CA ASP A 415 -5.18 -6.71 13.94
C ASP A 415 -6.58 -6.75 13.30
N PRO A 416 -6.71 -6.53 12.00
CA PRO A 416 -7.98 -6.66 11.29
C PRO A 416 -8.45 -8.11 11.16
N ASP A 417 -7.60 -9.13 11.43
CA ASP A 417 -7.87 -10.56 11.24
C ASP A 417 -8.12 -11.31 12.57
N SER A 418 -8.73 -10.67 13.53
CA SER A 418 -8.98 -11.19 14.88
C SER A 418 -10.15 -12.20 14.94
N ARG A 419 -10.22 -13.13 13.98
CA ARG A 419 -11.24 -14.19 14.02
C ARG A 419 -11.08 -15.08 15.25
N THR A 420 -12.21 -15.58 15.78
CA THR A 420 -12.23 -16.56 16.87
C THR A 420 -11.36 -17.77 16.55
N ARG A 421 -10.45 -18.12 17.47
CA ARG A 421 -9.55 -19.26 17.34
C ARG A 421 -9.67 -20.16 18.54
N VAL A 422 -9.65 -21.47 18.29
CA VAL A 422 -9.67 -22.49 19.36
C VAL A 422 -8.59 -23.52 19.10
N LYS A 423 -7.96 -24.00 20.18
CA LYS A 423 -7.06 -25.16 20.18
C LYS A 423 -7.35 -25.99 21.43
N PHE A 424 -7.49 -27.30 21.32
CA PHE A 424 -7.52 -28.15 22.49
C PHE A 424 -6.14 -28.24 23.13
N THR A 425 -6.09 -28.09 24.46
CA THR A 425 -4.88 -28.22 25.28
C THR A 425 -4.72 -29.65 25.82
N LEU A 426 -5.82 -30.37 25.95
CA LEU A 426 -5.84 -31.78 26.29
C LEU A 426 -5.59 -32.65 25.05
N GLU A 427 -4.97 -33.78 25.22
CA GLU A 427 -4.88 -34.81 24.18
C GLU A 427 -6.25 -35.48 23.96
N ARG A 428 -6.42 -36.11 22.80
CA ARG A 428 -7.71 -36.69 22.39
C ARG A 428 -8.25 -37.68 23.40
N ASP A 429 -7.39 -38.53 23.95
CA ASP A 429 -7.77 -39.55 24.92
C ASP A 429 -8.17 -38.96 26.29
N GLN A 430 -7.52 -37.88 26.69
CA GLN A 430 -7.85 -37.13 27.90
C GLN A 430 -9.22 -36.43 27.80
N LEU A 431 -9.60 -35.99 26.60
CA LEU A 431 -10.89 -35.35 26.37
C LEU A 431 -12.05 -36.34 26.56
N TYR A 432 -11.88 -37.63 26.17
CA TYR A 432 -12.89 -38.66 26.38
C TYR A 432 -13.02 -39.08 27.86
N MET A 433 -12.05 -38.78 28.70
CA MET A 433 -12.08 -39.07 30.13
C MET A 433 -12.65 -37.92 30.98
N LEU A 434 -13.12 -36.83 30.36
CA LEU A 434 -13.76 -35.75 31.08
C LEU A 434 -15.17 -36.15 31.53
N HIS A 435 -15.36 -36.29 32.84
CA HIS A 435 -16.68 -36.64 33.44
C HIS A 435 -17.46 -35.42 33.95
N ASP A 436 -16.83 -34.22 33.96
CA ASP A 436 -17.39 -33.01 34.53
C ASP A 436 -17.85 -32.01 33.43
N THR A 437 -18.37 -32.51 32.31
CA THR A 437 -18.92 -31.67 31.24
C THR A 437 -20.44 -31.62 31.33
N THR A 438 -20.98 -30.41 31.09
CA THR A 438 -22.43 -30.25 30.95
C THR A 438 -22.90 -30.70 29.56
N PRO A 439 -24.19 -31.07 29.36
CA PRO A 439 -24.71 -31.44 28.04
C PRO A 439 -24.47 -30.37 26.96
N ASN A 440 -24.51 -29.10 27.34
CA ASN A 440 -24.26 -28.00 26.43
C ASN A 440 -22.76 -27.90 26.05
N GLU A 441 -21.85 -28.12 27.00
CA GLU A 441 -20.41 -28.18 26.73
C GLU A 441 -20.07 -29.35 25.81
N GLU A 442 -20.67 -30.53 26.03
CA GLU A 442 -20.52 -31.68 25.14
C GLU A 442 -21.02 -31.42 23.73
N ALA A 443 -22.15 -30.73 23.58
CA ALA A 443 -22.68 -30.35 22.28
C ALA A 443 -21.71 -29.43 21.54
N VAL A 444 -21.13 -28.43 22.22
CA VAL A 444 -20.14 -27.53 21.64
C VAL A 444 -18.86 -28.26 21.26
N ILE A 445 -18.31 -29.07 22.16
CA ILE A 445 -17.10 -29.88 21.92
C ILE A 445 -17.30 -30.82 20.72
N THR A 446 -18.41 -31.55 20.70
CA THR A 446 -18.73 -32.50 19.63
C THR A 446 -18.90 -31.79 18.28
N THR A 447 -19.57 -30.65 18.26
CA THR A 447 -19.71 -29.81 17.06
C THR A 447 -18.32 -29.36 16.54
N MET A 448 -17.47 -28.87 17.43
CA MET A 448 -16.12 -28.43 17.05
C MET A 448 -15.29 -29.58 16.48
N LEU A 449 -15.32 -30.75 17.12
CA LEU A 449 -14.55 -31.93 16.67
C LEU A 449 -15.04 -32.50 15.34
N ARG A 450 -16.34 -32.37 15.05
CA ARG A 450 -16.95 -32.83 13.80
C ARG A 450 -16.63 -31.91 12.63
N GLU A 451 -16.72 -30.63 12.87
CA GLU A 451 -16.68 -29.62 11.79
C GLU A 451 -15.27 -29.05 11.54
N TYR A 452 -14.41 -29.05 12.55
CA TYR A 452 -13.07 -28.46 12.47
C TYR A 452 -11.99 -29.51 12.70
N SER A 453 -11.23 -29.85 11.67
CA SER A 453 -10.12 -30.81 11.78
C SER A 453 -8.85 -30.11 12.32
N GLY A 454 -8.06 -30.84 13.15
CA GLY A 454 -6.73 -30.35 13.58
C GLY A 454 -6.72 -29.49 14.84
N LEU A 455 -7.83 -29.33 15.55
CA LEU A 455 -7.96 -28.55 16.79
C LEU A 455 -7.01 -28.99 17.94
N PHE A 456 -6.49 -30.22 17.92
CA PHE A 456 -5.51 -30.70 18.89
C PHE A 456 -4.07 -30.29 18.55
N VAL A 457 -3.79 -29.97 17.29
CA VAL A 457 -2.43 -29.71 16.81
C VAL A 457 -2.10 -28.22 16.85
N ASP A 458 -3.04 -27.36 16.36
CA ASP A 458 -2.84 -25.92 16.33
C ASP A 458 -4.18 -25.17 16.45
N TYR A 459 -4.08 -23.82 16.56
CA TYR A 459 -5.25 -22.95 16.55
C TYR A 459 -5.98 -22.99 15.21
N HIS A 460 -7.28 -23.25 15.28
CA HIS A 460 -8.18 -23.18 14.13
C HIS A 460 -9.17 -22.05 14.29
N PHE A 461 -9.44 -21.38 13.18
CA PHE A 461 -10.53 -20.41 13.13
C PHE A 461 -11.86 -21.13 13.23
N VAL A 462 -12.70 -20.66 14.16
CA VAL A 462 -14.06 -21.18 14.35
C VAL A 462 -15.07 -20.05 14.29
N GLU A 463 -16.23 -20.32 13.73
CA GLU A 463 -17.34 -19.37 13.69
C GLU A 463 -18.32 -19.66 14.82
N ILE A 464 -18.39 -18.75 15.80
CA ILE A 464 -19.32 -18.89 16.95
C ILE A 464 -20.77 -19.02 16.46
N ALA A 465 -21.15 -18.28 15.43
CA ALA A 465 -22.50 -18.32 14.85
C ALA A 465 -22.81 -19.72 14.29
N PHE A 466 -21.87 -20.34 13.61
CA PHE A 466 -22.02 -21.70 13.07
C PHE A 466 -22.11 -22.74 14.18
N ILE A 467 -21.21 -22.68 15.18
CA ILE A 467 -21.25 -23.60 16.35
C ILE A 467 -22.57 -23.45 17.10
N ALA A 468 -23.05 -22.21 17.27
CA ALA A 468 -24.33 -21.94 17.94
C ALA A 468 -25.50 -22.58 17.20
N HIS A 469 -25.56 -22.41 15.87
CA HIS A 469 -26.59 -23.01 15.04
C HIS A 469 -26.53 -24.56 15.08
N ALA A 470 -25.35 -25.13 14.93
CA ALA A 470 -25.15 -26.59 14.89
C ALA A 470 -25.36 -27.29 16.26
N SER A 471 -25.09 -26.59 17.37
CA SER A 471 -25.30 -27.11 18.74
C SER A 471 -26.68 -26.78 19.32
N GLY A 472 -27.51 -25.99 18.63
CA GLY A 472 -28.82 -25.54 19.10
C GLY A 472 -28.76 -24.49 20.24
N LEU A 473 -27.65 -23.79 20.38
CA LEU A 473 -27.39 -22.78 21.41
C LEU A 473 -27.36 -21.36 20.84
N THR A 474 -27.42 -20.36 21.71
CA THR A 474 -27.18 -18.98 21.30
C THR A 474 -25.66 -18.69 21.20
N GLN A 475 -25.28 -17.71 20.39
CA GLN A 475 -23.87 -17.30 20.26
C GLN A 475 -23.26 -16.90 21.61
N GLN A 476 -24.04 -16.27 22.48
CA GLN A 476 -23.61 -15.87 23.80
C GLN A 476 -23.35 -17.08 24.72
N GLN A 477 -24.18 -18.11 24.63
CA GLN A 477 -23.97 -19.37 25.37
C GLN A 477 -22.71 -20.08 24.89
N VAL A 478 -22.48 -20.18 23.58
CA VAL A 478 -21.25 -20.76 23.02
C VAL A 478 -20.03 -19.98 23.46
N TYR A 479 -20.07 -18.63 23.44
CA TYR A 479 -18.98 -17.79 23.91
C TYR A 479 -18.63 -18.07 25.40
N LEU A 480 -19.64 -18.15 26.27
CA LEU A 480 -19.46 -18.43 27.70
C LEU A 480 -18.91 -19.86 27.94
N ILE A 481 -19.38 -20.83 27.17
CA ILE A 481 -18.91 -22.24 27.22
C ILE A 481 -17.43 -22.28 26.79
N LEU A 482 -17.06 -21.68 25.67
CA LEU A 482 -15.66 -21.66 25.22
C LEU A 482 -14.75 -20.94 26.23
N THR A 483 -15.25 -19.90 26.88
CA THR A 483 -14.54 -19.19 27.96
C THR A 483 -14.34 -20.10 29.17
N SER A 484 -15.38 -20.80 29.62
CA SER A 484 -15.32 -21.75 30.73
C SER A 484 -14.34 -22.92 30.45
N LEU A 485 -14.44 -23.53 29.28
CA LEU A 485 -13.52 -24.58 28.84
C LEU A 485 -12.07 -24.10 28.77
N SER A 486 -11.84 -22.87 28.39
CA SER A 486 -10.52 -22.25 28.36
C SER A 486 -9.96 -22.00 29.75
N GLN A 487 -10.79 -21.52 30.68
CA GLN A 487 -10.39 -21.32 32.10
C GLN A 487 -10.03 -22.66 32.76
N ARG A 488 -10.73 -23.74 32.43
CA ARG A 488 -10.48 -25.12 32.90
C ARG A 488 -9.30 -25.78 32.18
N ARG A 489 -8.63 -25.09 31.23
CA ARG A 489 -7.50 -25.56 30.43
C ARG A 489 -7.83 -26.82 29.60
N ILE A 490 -9.08 -27.00 29.22
CA ILE A 490 -9.53 -28.07 28.31
C ILE A 490 -9.17 -27.67 26.86
N LEU A 491 -9.37 -26.41 26.55
CA LEU A 491 -8.97 -25.80 25.30
C LEU A 491 -8.42 -24.40 25.55
N HIS A 492 -7.77 -23.82 24.57
CA HIS A 492 -7.41 -22.40 24.57
C HIS A 492 -8.30 -21.66 23.57
N PHE A 493 -9.09 -20.73 24.08
CA PHE A 493 -10.05 -19.92 23.33
C PHE A 493 -9.55 -18.49 23.18
N ILE A 494 -9.34 -18.07 21.94
CA ILE A 494 -9.04 -16.69 21.61
C ILE A 494 -10.28 -16.15 20.90
N PRO A 495 -11.10 -15.34 21.58
CA PRO A 495 -12.30 -14.77 20.98
C PRO A 495 -11.96 -13.82 19.84
N GLU A 496 -12.90 -13.65 18.93
CA GLU A 496 -12.86 -12.56 17.95
C GLU A 496 -12.62 -11.24 18.65
N ARG A 497 -11.56 -10.53 18.24
CA ARG A 497 -11.19 -9.28 18.87
C ARG A 497 -11.83 -8.13 18.09
N SER A 498 -12.91 -7.63 18.59
CA SER A 498 -13.46 -6.36 18.13
C SER A 498 -12.69 -5.14 18.66
N VAL A 499 -11.73 -5.36 19.56
CA VAL A 499 -11.02 -4.32 20.30
C VAL A 499 -9.50 -4.48 20.17
N PRO A 500 -8.78 -3.43 19.74
CA PRO A 500 -7.32 -3.44 19.67
C PRO A 500 -6.65 -3.80 20.98
N LEU A 501 -5.43 -4.34 20.89
CA LEU A 501 -4.57 -4.60 22.04
C LEU A 501 -3.49 -3.52 22.16
N LEU A 502 -3.16 -3.21 23.41
CA LEU A 502 -2.05 -2.34 23.77
C LEU A 502 -1.15 -3.09 24.75
N THR A 503 0.11 -3.27 24.35
CA THR A 503 1.13 -3.94 25.18
C THR A 503 2.23 -2.95 25.53
N TYR A 504 2.62 -2.88 26.81
CA TYR A 504 3.76 -2.09 27.23
C TYR A 504 5.06 -2.85 26.89
N THR A 505 5.90 -2.27 26.06
CA THR A 505 7.19 -2.85 25.65
C THR A 505 8.33 -2.49 26.57
N ARG A 506 8.09 -1.60 27.54
CA ARG A 506 8.95 -1.23 28.66
C ARG A 506 8.08 -0.83 29.85
N ASP A 507 8.68 -0.69 31.04
CA ASP A 507 7.97 -0.14 32.18
C ASP A 507 7.49 1.29 31.91
N ARG A 508 6.35 1.66 32.48
CA ARG A 508 5.81 3.00 32.37
C ARG A 508 6.82 4.03 32.92
N VAL A 509 7.17 4.99 32.10
CA VAL A 509 7.95 6.18 32.47
C VAL A 509 7.03 7.36 32.72
N LEU A 510 7.55 8.42 33.34
CA LEU A 510 6.83 9.68 33.48
C LEU A 510 6.79 10.44 32.13
N PRO A 511 5.79 11.30 31.87
CA PRO A 511 5.68 12.04 30.60
C PRO A 511 6.93 12.84 30.24
N GLU A 512 7.63 13.36 31.21
CA GLU A 512 8.86 14.16 31.05
C GLU A 512 10.07 13.31 30.62
N GLU A 513 10.02 12.01 30.88
CA GLU A 513 11.08 11.04 30.53
C GLU A 513 10.90 10.45 29.13
N ILE A 514 9.79 10.80 28.46
CA ILE A 514 9.52 10.27 27.10
C ILE A 514 10.45 10.94 26.11
N VAL A 515 11.33 10.15 25.51
CA VAL A 515 12.23 10.58 24.45
C VAL A 515 11.73 10.05 23.10
N ILE A 516 11.28 10.94 22.24
CA ILE A 516 10.92 10.61 20.85
C ILE A 516 12.04 11.12 19.94
N SER A 517 12.77 10.20 19.32
CA SER A 517 13.92 10.53 18.48
C SER A 517 13.49 11.36 17.24
N LYS A 518 14.46 12.11 16.69
CA LYS A 518 14.26 12.90 15.46
C LYS A 518 13.80 12.02 14.30
N THR A 519 14.36 10.83 14.16
CA THR A 519 14.02 9.87 13.12
C THR A 519 12.57 9.35 13.21
N VAL A 520 12.01 9.27 14.42
CA VAL A 520 10.63 8.83 14.64
C VAL A 520 9.62 9.96 14.42
N TYR A 521 9.97 11.20 14.68
CA TYR A 521 9.02 12.30 14.65
C TYR A 521 9.37 13.38 13.62
N GLU A 522 10.45 14.16 13.83
CA GLU A 522 10.75 15.35 13.01
C GLU A 522 11.01 15.01 11.54
N GLU A 523 11.83 14.02 11.28
CA GLU A 523 12.18 13.64 9.90
C GLU A 523 10.98 13.08 9.16
N ARG A 524 10.17 12.25 9.84
CA ARG A 524 8.95 11.70 9.26
C ARG A 524 7.88 12.77 9.02
N LYS A 525 7.76 13.72 9.96
CA LYS A 525 6.86 14.87 9.80
C LYS A 525 7.26 15.69 8.58
N ALA A 526 8.52 16.06 8.47
CA ALA A 526 9.04 16.84 7.34
C ALA A 526 8.81 16.12 5.98
N GLN A 527 8.96 14.80 5.95
CA GLN A 527 8.66 14.04 4.74
C GLN A 527 7.17 14.00 4.41
N PHE A 528 6.33 13.82 5.42
CA PHE A 528 4.89 13.85 5.21
C PHE A 528 4.44 15.23 4.72
N GLU A 529 5.00 16.31 5.28
CA GLU A 529 4.79 17.68 4.82
C GLU A 529 5.23 17.85 3.35
N LYS A 530 6.41 17.39 2.98
CA LYS A 530 6.92 17.42 1.60
C LYS A 530 6.00 16.68 0.62
N ARG A 531 5.46 15.52 1.00
CA ARG A 531 4.49 14.78 0.17
C ARG A 531 3.18 15.52 -0.01
N ILE A 532 2.63 16.05 1.08
CA ILE A 532 1.39 16.86 1.03
C ILE A 532 1.62 18.10 0.15
N GLU A 533 2.73 18.77 0.30
CA GLU A 533 3.08 19.94 -0.53
C GLU A 533 3.22 19.57 -2.01
N SER A 534 3.86 18.44 -2.31
CA SER A 534 4.03 17.96 -3.68
C SER A 534 2.71 17.70 -4.38
N ILE A 535 1.75 17.07 -3.71
CA ILE A 535 0.43 16.81 -4.33
C ILE A 535 -0.42 18.09 -4.45
N ILE A 536 -0.30 19.03 -3.51
CA ILE A 536 -0.94 20.33 -3.60
C ILE A 536 -0.37 21.10 -4.80
N ASN A 537 0.96 21.17 -4.92
CA ASN A 537 1.64 21.84 -6.04
C ASN A 537 1.25 21.21 -7.39
N TYR A 538 1.15 19.87 -7.45
CA TYR A 538 0.66 19.18 -8.64
C TYR A 538 -0.77 19.56 -8.99
N ALA A 539 -1.66 19.68 -8.00
CA ALA A 539 -3.05 20.00 -8.23
C ALA A 539 -3.26 21.47 -8.64
N GLU A 540 -2.47 22.39 -8.06
CA GLU A 540 -2.60 23.84 -8.24
C GLU A 540 -1.77 24.41 -9.40
N ASN A 541 -0.72 23.69 -9.84
CA ASN A 541 0.12 24.14 -10.94
C ASN A 541 -0.58 23.87 -12.28
N ASP A 542 -1.00 24.92 -12.96
CA ASP A 542 -1.68 24.88 -14.26
C ASP A 542 -0.81 25.36 -15.43
N THR A 543 0.49 25.59 -15.19
CA THR A 543 1.44 26.08 -16.20
C THR A 543 2.28 24.96 -16.82
N VAL A 544 2.59 23.89 -16.05
CA VAL A 544 3.43 22.77 -16.49
C VAL A 544 2.60 21.53 -16.81
N CYS A 545 2.90 20.85 -17.90
CA CYS A 545 2.25 19.61 -18.32
C CYS A 545 2.15 18.59 -17.17
N ARG A 546 0.95 18.06 -16.89
CA ARG A 546 0.70 17.11 -15.79
C ARG A 546 1.60 15.88 -15.84
N SER A 547 1.81 15.30 -17.01
CA SER A 547 2.72 14.15 -17.19
C SER A 547 4.16 14.51 -16.82
N ARG A 548 4.63 15.69 -17.23
CA ARG A 548 5.99 16.15 -16.90
C ARG A 548 6.19 16.35 -15.40
N GLN A 549 5.20 16.91 -14.71
CA GLN A 549 5.24 17.06 -13.26
C GLN A 549 5.37 15.71 -12.56
N LEU A 550 4.56 14.71 -12.97
CA LEU A 550 4.62 13.35 -12.40
C LEU A 550 5.97 12.67 -12.69
N LEU A 551 6.46 12.74 -13.93
CA LEU A 551 7.74 12.15 -14.33
C LEU A 551 8.90 12.77 -13.55
N ARG A 552 8.90 14.10 -13.40
CA ARG A 552 9.92 14.83 -12.61
C ARG A 552 9.92 14.38 -11.15
N TYR A 553 8.76 14.21 -10.54
CA TYR A 553 8.65 13.72 -9.17
C TYR A 553 9.34 12.36 -8.95
N PHE A 554 9.28 11.47 -9.96
CA PHE A 554 9.96 10.18 -9.94
C PHE A 554 11.40 10.21 -10.51
N GLY A 555 11.96 11.40 -10.73
CA GLY A 555 13.34 11.58 -11.18
C GLY A 555 13.55 11.39 -12.68
N GLU A 556 12.48 11.44 -13.50
CA GLU A 556 12.59 11.44 -14.95
C GLU A 556 12.52 12.86 -15.51
N THR A 557 13.52 13.26 -16.29
CA THR A 557 13.51 14.53 -17.01
C THR A 557 12.94 14.34 -18.41
N ARG A 558 11.88 15.10 -18.71
CA ARG A 558 11.29 15.14 -20.04
C ARG A 558 11.09 16.60 -20.46
N THR A 559 11.40 16.91 -21.70
CA THR A 559 11.24 18.25 -22.27
C THR A 559 9.93 18.41 -23.04
N GLU A 560 9.35 17.32 -23.55
CA GLU A 560 8.15 17.34 -24.36
C GLU A 560 6.87 17.21 -23.52
N ASP A 561 5.87 17.98 -23.85
CA ASP A 561 4.55 17.94 -23.26
C ASP A 561 3.74 16.73 -23.77
N CYS A 562 2.83 16.19 -22.94
CA CYS A 562 2.05 14.99 -23.27
C CYS A 562 0.94 15.23 -24.32
N GLN A 563 0.61 16.47 -24.64
CA GLN A 563 -0.43 16.91 -25.59
C GLN A 563 -1.86 16.44 -25.29
N GLN A 564 -2.11 15.91 -24.07
CA GLN A 564 -3.42 15.32 -23.74
C GLN A 564 -3.95 15.64 -22.33
N CYS A 565 -3.19 16.37 -21.50
CA CYS A 565 -3.65 16.82 -20.20
C CYS A 565 -4.41 18.16 -20.31
N ASP A 566 -5.07 18.56 -19.22
CA ASP A 566 -5.78 19.84 -19.11
C ASP A 566 -4.91 21.05 -19.45
N VAL A 567 -3.68 21.08 -18.92
CA VAL A 567 -2.70 22.14 -19.18
C VAL A 567 -2.31 22.20 -20.66
N CYS A 568 -1.99 21.07 -21.27
CA CYS A 568 -1.64 21.04 -22.70
C CYS A 568 -2.79 21.52 -23.58
N PHE A 569 -4.03 21.13 -23.28
CA PHE A 569 -5.20 21.63 -24.01
C PHE A 569 -5.45 23.13 -23.81
N ALA A 570 -5.22 23.66 -22.62
CA ALA A 570 -5.28 25.11 -22.37
C ALA A 570 -4.23 25.84 -23.21
N HIS A 571 -2.98 25.38 -23.22
CA HIS A 571 -1.92 25.95 -24.03
C HIS A 571 -2.19 25.88 -25.54
N GLN A 572 -2.85 24.84 -26.03
CA GLN A 572 -3.22 24.74 -27.45
C GLN A 572 -4.25 25.77 -27.87
N LYS A 573 -5.14 26.19 -26.96
CA LYS A 573 -6.18 27.19 -27.18
C LYS A 573 -5.62 28.64 -27.12
N THR A 574 -4.43 28.82 -26.55
CA THR A 574 -3.80 30.14 -26.39
C THR A 574 -3.39 30.70 -27.77
N PRO A 575 -3.71 31.97 -28.09
CA PRO A 575 -3.34 32.61 -29.36
C PRO A 575 -1.84 32.52 -29.64
N GLN A 576 -1.44 32.37 -30.91
CA GLN A 576 -0.04 32.22 -31.30
C GLN A 576 0.79 33.49 -30.97
N SER A 577 0.18 34.67 -31.04
CA SER A 577 0.81 35.92 -30.62
C SER A 577 1.22 35.92 -29.15
N TYR A 578 0.37 35.38 -28.28
CA TYR A 578 0.66 35.25 -26.84
C TYR A 578 1.75 34.22 -26.59
N LYS A 579 1.69 33.04 -27.27
CA LYS A 579 2.76 32.04 -27.20
C LYS A 579 4.12 32.57 -27.57
N ASN A 580 4.18 33.42 -28.60
CA ASN A 580 5.42 34.06 -29.00
C ASN A 580 5.93 35.05 -27.93
N ALA A 581 5.02 35.83 -27.31
CA ALA A 581 5.38 36.74 -26.22
C ALA A 581 5.89 36.00 -24.99
N PHE A 582 5.23 34.89 -24.61
CA PHE A 582 5.64 34.00 -23.52
C PHE A 582 7.04 33.40 -23.77
N ASN A 583 7.28 32.87 -24.96
CA ASN A 583 8.59 32.30 -25.32
C ASN A 583 9.71 33.36 -25.34
N GLN A 584 9.40 34.59 -25.77
CA GLN A 584 10.34 35.70 -25.69
C GLN A 584 10.63 36.09 -24.25
N ALA A 585 9.63 36.10 -23.38
CA ALA A 585 9.80 36.36 -21.95
C ALA A 585 10.65 35.28 -21.25
N LEU A 586 10.39 34.00 -21.54
CA LEU A 586 11.21 32.89 -21.04
C LEU A 586 12.67 33.04 -21.42
N LYS A 587 12.94 33.39 -22.68
CA LYS A 587 14.30 33.58 -23.17
C LYS A 587 14.98 34.76 -22.49
N ALA A 588 14.31 35.90 -22.41
CA ALA A 588 14.84 37.11 -21.80
C ALA A 588 15.15 36.95 -20.30
N ILE A 589 14.28 36.25 -19.55
CA ILE A 589 14.51 35.95 -18.12
C ILE A 589 15.73 35.04 -17.95
N LYS A 590 15.85 33.99 -18.77
CA LYS A 590 17.01 33.09 -18.74
C LYS A 590 18.31 33.81 -19.11
N GLU A 591 18.29 34.68 -20.10
CA GLU A 591 19.45 35.47 -20.50
C GLU A 591 19.87 36.45 -19.40
N MET A 592 18.91 37.06 -18.71
CA MET A 592 19.18 37.97 -17.59
C MET A 592 19.87 37.24 -16.42
N LEU A 593 19.50 35.97 -16.15
CA LEU A 593 20.04 35.18 -15.05
C LEU A 593 21.26 34.33 -15.45
N ALA A 594 21.72 34.43 -16.71
CA ALA A 594 22.84 33.63 -17.21
C ALA A 594 24.21 34.00 -16.60
N ASP A 595 24.32 35.18 -15.98
CA ASP A 595 25.51 35.61 -15.24
C ASP A 595 25.73 34.87 -13.92
N GLY A 596 24.71 34.12 -13.43
CA GLY A 596 24.75 33.35 -12.19
C GLY A 596 24.56 34.18 -10.92
N GLU A 597 24.28 35.46 -11.05
CA GLU A 597 24.03 36.36 -9.93
C GLU A 597 22.55 36.36 -9.53
N LYS A 598 22.24 37.02 -8.38
CA LYS A 598 20.87 37.23 -7.93
C LYS A 598 20.35 38.55 -8.46
N HIS A 599 19.19 38.50 -9.09
CA HIS A 599 18.51 39.68 -9.61
C HIS A 599 17.22 39.96 -8.85
N SER A 600 16.91 41.25 -8.63
CA SER A 600 15.62 41.59 -8.04
C SER A 600 14.47 41.33 -9.04
N ILE A 601 13.34 40.84 -8.56
CA ILE A 601 12.12 40.66 -9.38
C ILE A 601 11.74 42.00 -10.09
N THR A 602 12.03 43.14 -9.47
CA THR A 602 11.77 44.43 -10.07
C THR A 602 12.61 44.70 -11.33
N GLU A 603 13.73 44.01 -11.54
CA GLU A 603 14.54 44.14 -12.75
C GLU A 603 13.87 43.55 -13.99
N LEU A 604 12.89 42.65 -13.80
CA LEU A 604 12.05 42.18 -14.90
C LEU A 604 11.28 43.33 -15.59
N ASN A 605 11.08 44.43 -14.91
CA ASN A 605 10.46 45.61 -15.52
C ASN A 605 11.34 46.28 -16.60
N LYS A 606 12.65 45.98 -16.62
CA LYS A 606 13.56 46.44 -17.69
C LYS A 606 13.34 45.69 -19.01
N ILE A 607 12.69 44.52 -18.95
CA ILE A 607 12.35 43.74 -20.14
C ILE A 607 11.10 44.35 -20.78
N THR A 608 11.22 44.87 -21.98
CA THR A 608 10.14 45.51 -22.75
C THR A 608 9.23 44.46 -23.42
N LEU A 609 8.51 43.66 -22.62
CA LEU A 609 7.54 42.65 -23.06
C LEU A 609 6.23 42.83 -22.30
N ASN A 610 5.17 42.15 -22.78
CA ASN A 610 3.88 42.12 -22.09
C ASN A 610 4.05 41.62 -20.64
N GLN A 611 3.45 42.31 -19.67
CA GLN A 611 3.61 42.03 -18.26
C GLN A 611 3.04 40.62 -17.92
N ASP A 612 1.84 40.29 -18.42
CA ASP A 612 1.21 39.00 -18.18
C ASP A 612 2.10 37.86 -18.69
N ALA A 613 2.74 38.01 -19.86
CA ALA A 613 3.65 37.02 -20.42
C ALA A 613 4.95 36.89 -19.59
N LYS A 614 5.43 37.95 -18.96
CA LYS A 614 6.60 37.94 -18.05
C LYS A 614 6.26 37.24 -16.75
N ASP A 615 5.10 37.52 -16.16
CA ASP A 615 4.66 36.97 -14.90
C ASP A 615 4.42 35.45 -15.06
N GLU A 616 3.76 35.02 -16.14
CA GLU A 616 3.56 33.61 -16.47
C GLU A 616 4.88 32.88 -16.79
N ALA A 617 5.82 33.53 -17.49
CA ALA A 617 7.14 32.98 -17.78
C ALA A 617 7.98 32.82 -16.50
N LEU A 618 7.90 33.77 -15.57
CA LEU A 618 8.54 33.68 -14.27
C LEU A 618 7.96 32.53 -13.45
N GLU A 619 6.65 32.45 -13.35
CA GLU A 619 5.94 31.36 -12.65
C GLU A 619 6.29 30.00 -13.26
N TYR A 620 6.30 29.89 -14.58
CA TYR A 620 6.73 28.69 -15.29
C TYR A 620 8.16 28.27 -14.90
N LEU A 621 9.12 29.22 -14.90
CA LEU A 621 10.52 28.91 -14.56
C LEU A 621 10.71 28.53 -13.09
N VAL A 622 9.93 29.10 -12.18
CA VAL A 622 9.91 28.71 -10.77
C VAL A 622 9.33 27.29 -10.62
N ASN A 623 8.20 27.03 -11.27
CA ASN A 623 7.52 25.73 -11.24
C ASN A 623 8.33 24.63 -11.92
N GLU A 624 9.10 24.98 -12.96
CA GLU A 624 10.08 24.08 -13.59
C GLU A 624 11.37 23.91 -12.77
N GLU A 625 11.45 24.55 -11.61
CA GLU A 625 12.63 24.53 -10.75
C GLU A 625 13.92 25.01 -11.42
N VAL A 626 13.81 25.71 -12.53
CA VAL A 626 14.94 26.33 -13.24
C VAL A 626 15.50 27.50 -12.46
N ILE A 627 14.61 28.27 -11.82
CA ILE A 627 14.98 29.40 -10.99
C ILE A 627 14.48 29.24 -9.55
N GLY A 628 15.23 29.80 -8.62
CA GLY A 628 14.85 29.93 -7.22
C GLY A 628 14.42 31.34 -6.90
N VAL A 629 13.47 31.49 -5.96
CA VAL A 629 13.08 32.80 -5.40
C VAL A 629 13.47 32.82 -3.92
N LYS A 630 14.17 33.89 -3.51
CA LYS A 630 14.48 34.09 -2.09
C LYS A 630 14.22 35.55 -1.75
N TYR A 631 13.19 35.81 -0.94
CA TYR A 631 12.63 37.14 -0.70
C TYR A 631 12.14 37.78 -2.02
N ASN A 632 12.76 38.87 -2.47
CA ASN A 632 12.44 39.54 -3.73
C ASN A 632 13.47 39.29 -4.84
N ASP A 633 14.38 38.36 -4.65
CA ASP A 633 15.43 38.04 -5.61
C ASP A 633 15.17 36.68 -6.29
N ILE A 634 15.50 36.64 -7.58
CA ILE A 634 15.46 35.47 -8.45
C ILE A 634 16.88 35.07 -8.85
N TYR A 635 17.12 33.77 -8.99
CA TYR A 635 18.44 33.23 -9.37
C TYR A 635 18.29 31.87 -10.04
N LEU A 636 19.24 31.50 -10.90
CA LEU A 636 19.30 30.15 -11.48
C LEU A 636 19.61 29.11 -10.38
N LYS A 637 18.83 28.05 -10.29
CA LYS A 637 19.15 26.89 -9.48
C LYS A 637 20.24 26.07 -10.18
N LYS A 638 21.27 25.67 -9.44
CA LYS A 638 22.35 24.80 -9.92
C LYS A 638 21.94 23.34 -9.91
#